data_c28a3d411e4cb93da7c2d9e041a962a0
#
_entry.id   c28a3d411e4cb93da7c2d9e041a962a0
#
_cell.length_a   1.000
_cell.length_b   1.000
_cell.length_c   1.000
_cell.angle_alpha   90.00
_cell.angle_beta   90.00
_cell.angle_gamma   90.00
#
_symmetry.space_group_name_H-M   'P 1'
#
loop_
_entity.id
_entity.type
_entity.pdbx_description
1 polymer ?
#
loop_
_entity_poly.entity_id
_entity_poly.type
_entity_poly.pdbx_seq_one_letter_code
_entity_poly.pdbx_strand_id
1 'polypeptide(L)'
;MASRKTSDLHPPEQPVAPAAAWGDVPNYVQDCVQRSFLFLDTLLDRGNDYLEHLEQGTPPLLKFDHELVLDGHDLPQPCNYALLRLQPPPGLPVDPRAGHGPGIGGFKFDSEVGMAMKAGHTVYFVTFRPEPEEGQTLVTVMDAEARFLEEVIRRHPQCPAKPVVIGNCQAGWAMMTLDAVRPELFGPLMMVGAPASYWAGSSTLNPMRYSGANLGGTWLASLAADLGADRFDGAYLVENFEKLNPANTFWSKYYNLWAGVDQEAARFLEFERWWGGFFRMTGAEIEAITENLFVGNKLARGELEVKGRAVNLRDITAPIVVFASWGDNITPPPQALNWIIDVWGDERAIAAAGRTIIYVLHESVGHLGIFVGGSVALKEHDQLVSSLDVIESLPPGLYEMKLERKDGRATQRWDALEPGDYTVHYEHRTMEDLRKLNPEGREEESLFSTISQWSQLNAQWYKTWVRPWVRMTATRDSANTLMRMNPLRMQRQLFSDKHPAAAFIRQQAAAARAHRIQLDPDHPLKQYERRMAQKITDELNAWRDQRDARTVRMTRQLFGPTGLGAWLPPREPDAELAQRWAQQELGSYRDTVIGQIADGGFAEAVCRIVIAGMVSIGAFERRSLRLARLLAQLPNMHASVSPQTNWVQLLKEQARITAVAPVEALNALGQMLPDAASRERALALAAAVMMIEPTLANPRSEIIELLVGTLEVDPDRVIALARKLTKAIGEDGDALTLPSSDEEPARPAAAPRKRAARAPAPVAKPAKASAPPKPVNSVPSAKPASAKAKTSAKTTKSAPVSKATGTARTTRSGTPARTRSKRS
;
A
#
# COMPACT_ATOMS: atom_id res chain seq x y z
N MET A 1 21.48 -13.93 4.44
CA MET A 1 21.39 -15.28 3.83
C MET A 1 21.32 -15.14 2.32
N ALA A 2 22.03 -15.99 1.62
CA ALA A 2 22.39 -15.85 0.23
C ALA A 2 21.21 -15.71 -0.71
N SER A 3 21.30 -14.73 -1.62
CA SER A 3 20.55 -14.61 -2.85
C SER A 3 20.44 -15.97 -3.56
N ARG A 4 19.26 -16.58 -3.53
CA ARG A 4 18.93 -17.65 -4.47
C ARG A 4 18.75 -17.00 -5.83
N LYS A 5 19.78 -17.06 -6.64
CA LYS A 5 19.65 -16.94 -8.09
C LYS A 5 18.68 -18.04 -8.52
N THR A 6 17.50 -17.69 -8.95
CA THR A 6 16.69 -18.52 -9.82
C THR A 6 17.45 -18.57 -11.15
N SER A 7 18.28 -19.60 -11.30
CA SER A 7 18.81 -20.00 -12.59
C SER A 7 17.66 -20.67 -13.32
N ASP A 8 16.87 -19.92 -14.06
CA ASP A 8 16.09 -20.45 -15.15
C ASP A 8 17.08 -21.06 -16.13
N LEU A 9 17.11 -22.39 -16.15
CA LEU A 9 17.82 -23.16 -17.13
C LEU A 9 17.20 -22.86 -18.51
N HIS A 10 17.77 -21.89 -19.19
CA HIS A 10 17.53 -21.75 -20.62
C HIS A 10 18.01 -23.05 -21.30
N PRO A 11 17.21 -23.65 -22.20
CA PRO A 11 17.68 -24.74 -23.01
C PRO A 11 18.91 -24.32 -23.81
N PRO A 12 19.88 -25.24 -24.06
CA PRO A 12 21.10 -24.89 -24.77
C PRO A 12 20.77 -24.26 -26.13
N GLU A 13 21.34 -23.08 -26.38
CA GLU A 13 21.17 -22.33 -27.59
C GLU A 13 21.62 -23.21 -28.79
N GLN A 14 20.68 -23.56 -29.65
CA GLN A 14 21.03 -24.10 -30.93
C GLN A 14 21.72 -22.99 -31.76
N PRO A 15 22.89 -23.27 -32.36
CA PRO A 15 23.56 -22.31 -33.21
C PRO A 15 22.66 -22.02 -34.45
N VAL A 16 22.17 -20.80 -34.53
CA VAL A 16 21.39 -20.34 -35.71
C VAL A 16 22.27 -20.49 -36.94
N ALA A 17 21.81 -21.21 -37.92
CA ALA A 17 22.50 -21.38 -39.20
C ALA A 17 22.67 -20.01 -39.87
N PRO A 18 23.92 -19.52 -40.10
CA PRO A 18 24.16 -18.12 -40.50
C PRO A 18 23.55 -17.74 -41.85
N ALA A 19 23.36 -18.71 -42.76
CA ALA A 19 23.00 -18.46 -44.15
C ALA A 19 21.53 -18.03 -44.37
N ALA A 20 20.58 -18.51 -43.57
CA ALA A 20 19.17 -18.12 -43.72
C ALA A 20 18.87 -16.71 -43.17
N ALA A 21 19.66 -16.22 -42.21
CA ALA A 21 19.47 -14.89 -41.63
C ALA A 21 19.88 -13.74 -42.55
N TRP A 22 20.79 -13.95 -43.49
CA TRP A 22 21.29 -12.91 -44.40
C TRP A 22 20.31 -12.57 -45.52
N GLY A 23 19.42 -13.49 -45.90
CA GLY A 23 18.38 -13.24 -46.90
C GLY A 23 17.32 -12.22 -46.46
N ASP A 24 17.08 -12.09 -45.16
CA ASP A 24 16.03 -11.23 -44.57
C ASP A 24 16.55 -9.88 -44.02
N VAL A 25 17.85 -9.59 -44.18
CA VAL A 25 18.43 -8.30 -43.74
C VAL A 25 17.68 -7.09 -44.30
N PRO A 26 17.28 -7.04 -45.61
CA PRO A 26 16.52 -5.92 -46.13
C PRO A 26 15.19 -5.70 -45.41
N ASN A 27 14.45 -6.79 -45.12
CA ASN A 27 13.16 -6.71 -44.40
C ASN A 27 13.36 -6.27 -42.94
N TYR A 28 14.42 -6.74 -42.29
CA TYR A 28 14.77 -6.29 -40.94
C TYR A 28 15.13 -4.80 -40.91
N VAL A 29 15.94 -4.31 -41.87
CA VAL A 29 16.27 -2.89 -41.98
C VAL A 29 15.02 -2.05 -42.23
N GLN A 30 14.12 -2.52 -43.11
CA GLN A 30 12.85 -1.84 -43.33
C GLN A 30 11.95 -1.83 -42.12
N ASP A 31 11.83 -2.94 -41.34
CA ASP A 31 11.12 -3.00 -40.08
C ASP A 31 11.72 -2.00 -39.07
N CYS A 32 13.04 -1.92 -38.94
CA CYS A 32 13.72 -0.96 -38.07
C CYS A 32 13.42 0.49 -38.46
N VAL A 33 13.48 0.82 -39.73
CA VAL A 33 13.16 2.18 -40.23
C VAL A 33 11.71 2.53 -39.96
N GLN A 34 10.79 1.62 -40.22
CA GLN A 34 9.36 1.83 -39.95
C GLN A 34 9.11 2.00 -38.43
N ARG A 35 9.67 1.14 -37.60
CA ARG A 35 9.59 1.27 -36.13
C ARG A 35 10.14 2.62 -35.67
N SER A 36 11.24 3.08 -36.25
CA SER A 36 11.85 4.35 -35.89
C SER A 36 10.95 5.55 -36.21
N PHE A 37 10.29 5.58 -37.36
CA PHE A 37 9.34 6.64 -37.66
C PHE A 37 8.08 6.57 -36.81
N LEU A 38 7.54 5.38 -36.52
CA LEU A 38 6.42 5.19 -35.63
C LEU A 38 6.74 5.59 -34.20
N PHE A 39 7.94 5.27 -33.71
CA PHE A 39 8.46 5.69 -32.40
C PHE A 39 8.57 7.21 -32.31
N LEU A 40 9.18 7.87 -33.33
CA LEU A 40 9.28 9.33 -33.33
C LEU A 40 7.90 9.99 -33.38
N ASP A 41 6.97 9.43 -34.14
CA ASP A 41 5.58 9.87 -34.20
C ASP A 41 4.88 9.78 -32.83
N THR A 42 5.08 8.66 -32.12
CA THR A 42 4.57 8.52 -30.73
C THR A 42 5.22 9.53 -29.76
N LEU A 43 6.50 9.88 -29.96
CA LEU A 43 7.13 10.93 -29.16
C LEU A 43 6.56 12.33 -29.47
N LEU A 44 6.17 12.60 -30.72
CA LEU A 44 5.44 13.83 -31.08
C LEU A 44 4.06 13.86 -30.43
N ASP A 45 3.34 12.72 -30.43
CA ASP A 45 2.04 12.61 -29.72
C ASP A 45 2.21 12.88 -28.22
N ARG A 46 3.22 12.29 -27.57
CA ARG A 46 3.53 12.60 -26.17
C ARG A 46 3.74 14.10 -25.92
N GLY A 47 4.45 14.76 -26.82
CA GLY A 47 4.69 16.21 -26.70
C GLY A 47 3.44 17.03 -26.92
N ASN A 48 2.58 16.62 -27.85
CA ASN A 48 1.29 17.26 -28.10
C ASN A 48 0.35 17.06 -26.91
N ASP A 49 0.22 15.83 -26.38
CA ASP A 49 -0.57 15.52 -25.19
C ASP A 49 -0.14 16.37 -23.99
N TYR A 50 1.18 16.55 -23.82
CA TYR A 50 1.71 17.40 -22.77
C TYR A 50 1.30 18.87 -22.95
N LEU A 51 1.41 19.41 -24.18
CA LEU A 51 1.04 20.80 -24.47
C LEU A 51 -0.46 21.02 -24.36
N GLU A 52 -1.26 20.09 -24.87
CA GLU A 52 -2.72 20.13 -24.76
C GLU A 52 -3.17 20.08 -23.29
N HIS A 53 -2.58 19.17 -22.49
CA HIS A 53 -2.89 19.08 -21.07
C HIS A 53 -2.58 20.38 -20.33
N LEU A 54 -1.48 21.06 -20.67
CA LEU A 54 -1.17 22.39 -20.14
C LEU A 54 -2.18 23.44 -20.57
N GLU A 55 -2.62 23.44 -21.85
CA GLU A 55 -3.62 24.37 -22.37
C GLU A 55 -5.00 24.17 -21.73
N GLN A 56 -5.35 22.93 -21.35
CA GLN A 56 -6.57 22.58 -20.63
C GLN A 56 -6.54 22.95 -19.13
N GLY A 57 -5.43 23.52 -18.61
CA GLY A 57 -5.27 23.85 -17.20
C GLY A 57 -4.93 22.65 -16.33
N THR A 58 -4.41 21.58 -16.92
CA THR A 58 -3.95 20.36 -16.24
C THR A 58 -4.99 19.75 -15.29
N PRO A 59 -6.15 19.32 -15.81
CA PRO A 59 -7.17 18.64 -15.00
C PRO A 59 -6.62 17.34 -14.41
N PRO A 60 -7.20 16.85 -13.30
CA PRO A 60 -6.82 15.56 -12.73
C PRO A 60 -7.05 14.43 -13.74
N LEU A 61 -6.08 13.51 -13.83
CA LEU A 61 -6.15 12.39 -14.77
C LEU A 61 -6.84 11.20 -14.10
N LEU A 62 -8.17 11.25 -14.08
CA LEU A 62 -9.03 10.19 -13.54
C LEU A 62 -9.84 9.55 -14.66
N LYS A 63 -10.02 8.21 -14.60
CA LYS A 63 -10.90 7.46 -15.53
C LYS A 63 -12.37 7.53 -15.13
N PHE A 64 -12.69 8.15 -14.01
CA PHE A 64 -14.02 8.20 -13.43
C PHE A 64 -14.59 9.60 -13.56
N ASP A 65 -15.87 9.69 -13.92
CA ASP A 65 -16.59 10.95 -13.89
C ASP A 65 -16.63 11.47 -12.46
N HIS A 66 -16.57 12.80 -12.29
CA HIS A 66 -16.49 13.39 -10.97
C HIS A 66 -17.14 14.76 -10.90
N GLU A 67 -17.58 15.13 -9.69
CA GLU A 67 -18.08 16.46 -9.36
C GLU A 67 -17.20 17.14 -8.32
N LEU A 68 -17.03 18.45 -8.42
CA LEU A 68 -16.36 19.26 -7.40
C LEU A 68 -17.29 19.40 -6.19
N VAL A 69 -16.80 18.99 -5.02
CA VAL A 69 -17.54 19.02 -3.75
C VAL A 69 -17.18 20.25 -2.93
N LEU A 70 -15.87 20.49 -2.79
CA LEU A 70 -15.33 21.61 -2.02
C LEU A 70 -14.04 22.09 -2.66
N ASP A 71 -13.94 23.40 -2.88
CA ASP A 71 -12.74 24.02 -3.43
C ASP A 71 -11.90 24.62 -2.29
N GLY A 72 -10.62 24.28 -2.23
CA GLY A 72 -9.69 24.84 -1.27
C GLY A 72 -9.45 26.33 -1.43
N HIS A 73 -9.68 26.89 -2.63
CA HIS A 73 -9.61 28.34 -2.85
C HIS A 73 -10.66 29.12 -2.02
N ASP A 74 -11.82 28.50 -1.78
CA ASP A 74 -12.93 29.12 -1.08
C ASP A 74 -12.80 29.01 0.45
N LEU A 75 -11.76 28.36 0.95
CA LEU A 75 -11.53 28.23 2.39
C LEU A 75 -10.97 29.52 3.01
N PRO A 76 -11.17 29.75 4.30
CA PRO A 76 -10.61 30.90 5.01
C PRO A 76 -9.10 31.07 4.91
N GLN A 77 -8.39 29.95 4.75
CA GLN A 77 -6.99 29.89 4.37
C GLN A 77 -6.93 29.15 3.02
N PRO A 78 -6.87 29.88 1.91
CA PRO A 78 -6.90 29.28 0.59
C PRO A 78 -5.74 28.32 0.36
N CYS A 79 -6.04 27.22 -0.32
CA CYS A 79 -5.04 26.28 -0.84
C CYS A 79 -5.46 25.75 -2.20
N ASN A 80 -4.51 25.21 -2.95
CA ASN A 80 -4.77 24.69 -4.29
C ASN A 80 -5.33 23.25 -4.30
N TYR A 81 -5.80 22.74 -3.17
CA TYR A 81 -6.45 21.44 -3.05
C TYR A 81 -7.95 21.54 -3.28
N ALA A 82 -8.56 20.46 -3.70
CA ALA A 82 -10.01 20.36 -3.86
C ALA A 82 -10.49 18.94 -3.59
N LEU A 83 -11.73 18.81 -3.13
CA LEU A 83 -12.42 17.55 -2.91
C LEU A 83 -13.33 17.27 -4.08
N LEU A 84 -13.12 16.15 -4.75
CA LEU A 84 -13.97 15.61 -5.81
C LEU A 84 -14.80 14.46 -5.27
N ARG A 85 -16.03 14.30 -5.78
CA ARG A 85 -16.81 13.07 -5.62
C ARG A 85 -16.84 12.34 -6.93
N LEU A 86 -16.39 11.09 -6.93
CA LEU A 86 -16.40 10.25 -8.12
C LEU A 86 -17.79 9.65 -8.33
N GLN A 87 -18.21 9.48 -9.59
CA GLN A 87 -19.55 8.95 -9.94
C GLN A 87 -19.41 7.63 -10.69
N PRO A 88 -20.37 6.73 -10.44
CA PRO A 88 -20.86 6.19 -9.19
C PRO A 88 -19.98 4.99 -8.75
N PRO A 89 -20.18 4.48 -7.67
CA PRO A 89 -20.27 4.86 -6.28
C PRO A 89 -18.95 4.67 -5.51
N PRO A 90 -19.01 4.78 -4.30
CA PRO A 90 -18.28 5.57 -3.33
C PRO A 90 -17.05 4.96 -2.61
N GLY A 91 -16.02 5.74 -2.28
CA GLY A 91 -14.82 5.51 -1.46
C GLY A 91 -13.81 6.68 -1.56
N LEU A 92 -12.81 6.85 -0.69
CA LEU A 92 -11.94 8.04 -0.72
C LEU A 92 -10.44 7.73 -0.79
N PRO A 93 -9.70 7.98 -1.88
CA PRO A 93 -8.25 8.09 -1.92
C PRO A 93 -7.75 9.55 -1.88
N VAL A 94 -6.56 9.74 -1.27
CA VAL A 94 -5.80 11.00 -1.25
C VAL A 94 -4.53 10.83 -2.07
N ASP A 95 -4.29 11.76 -3.00
CA ASP A 95 -3.19 11.71 -3.96
C ASP A 95 -1.89 12.29 -3.37
N PRO A 96 -0.71 11.66 -3.57
CA PRO A 96 0.56 12.13 -3.02
C PRO A 96 1.08 13.35 -3.77
N ARG A 97 1.66 14.30 -3.03
CA ARG A 97 2.36 15.46 -3.57
C ARG A 97 3.80 15.13 -3.95
N ALA A 98 3.97 14.29 -4.98
CA ALA A 98 5.29 13.76 -5.38
C ALA A 98 5.92 14.46 -6.61
N GLY A 99 5.40 15.63 -7.00
CA GLY A 99 5.92 16.45 -8.10
C GLY A 99 5.20 16.28 -9.43
N HIS A 100 4.39 15.23 -9.60
CA HIS A 100 3.46 15.07 -10.74
C HIS A 100 2.04 15.51 -10.35
N GLY A 101 1.16 15.65 -11.36
CA GLY A 101 -0.25 15.98 -11.18
C GLY A 101 -1.06 14.84 -10.55
N PRO A 102 -2.28 15.14 -10.05
CA PRO A 102 -3.14 14.16 -9.42
C PRO A 102 -3.67 13.11 -10.39
N GLY A 103 -3.93 11.90 -9.89
CA GLY A 103 -4.46 10.76 -10.65
C GLY A 103 -3.98 9.40 -10.18
N ILE A 104 -2.99 9.31 -9.30
CA ILE A 104 -2.48 8.03 -8.81
C ILE A 104 -3.61 7.26 -8.10
N GLY A 105 -3.68 5.94 -8.32
CA GLY A 105 -4.78 5.11 -7.79
C GLY A 105 -6.10 5.23 -8.56
N GLY A 106 -6.26 6.18 -9.50
CA GLY A 106 -7.51 6.43 -10.21
C GLY A 106 -7.43 6.63 -11.72
N PHE A 107 -6.22 6.63 -12.34
CA PHE A 107 -6.10 6.86 -13.79
C PHE A 107 -6.37 5.61 -14.65
N LYS A 108 -6.67 4.46 -14.01
CA LYS A 108 -7.12 3.21 -14.64
C LYS A 108 -8.36 2.68 -13.94
N PHE A 109 -9.15 1.86 -14.64
CA PHE A 109 -10.30 1.18 -14.04
C PHE A 109 -9.87 0.09 -13.03
N ASP A 110 -8.87 -0.73 -13.39
CA ASP A 110 -8.27 -1.71 -12.49
C ASP A 110 -7.23 -0.99 -11.61
N SER A 111 -7.72 -0.34 -10.58
CA SER A 111 -6.96 0.49 -9.65
C SER A 111 -7.59 0.43 -8.25
N GLU A 112 -6.92 1.00 -7.28
CA GLU A 112 -7.41 1.14 -5.91
C GLU A 112 -8.80 1.80 -5.85
N VAL A 113 -8.96 2.94 -6.56
CA VAL A 113 -10.25 3.63 -6.70
C VAL A 113 -11.29 2.72 -7.34
N GLY A 114 -10.94 2.05 -8.42
CA GLY A 114 -11.83 1.16 -9.13
C GLY A 114 -12.31 -0.02 -8.28
N MET A 115 -11.44 -0.58 -7.44
CA MET A 115 -11.83 -1.66 -6.52
C MET A 115 -12.78 -1.18 -5.42
N ALA A 116 -12.51 0.00 -4.83
CA ALA A 116 -13.42 0.59 -3.86
C ALA A 116 -14.81 0.86 -4.47
N MET A 117 -14.86 1.39 -5.70
CA MET A 117 -16.11 1.63 -6.43
C MET A 117 -16.84 0.32 -6.76
N LYS A 118 -16.13 -0.71 -7.20
CA LYS A 118 -16.68 -2.04 -7.50
C LYS A 118 -17.28 -2.72 -6.28
N ALA A 119 -16.69 -2.49 -5.11
CA ALA A 119 -17.20 -2.98 -3.83
C ALA A 119 -18.42 -2.20 -3.30
N GLY A 120 -18.88 -1.17 -4.01
CA GLY A 120 -20.09 -0.41 -3.67
C GLY A 120 -19.85 0.78 -2.72
N HIS A 121 -18.60 1.21 -2.50
CA HIS A 121 -18.33 2.33 -1.60
C HIS A 121 -18.48 3.72 -2.26
N THR A 122 -18.81 4.82 -1.48
CA THR A 122 -18.79 6.24 -1.89
C THR A 122 -17.34 6.75 -1.98
N VAL A 123 -16.78 7.07 -3.21
CA VAL A 123 -15.40 7.53 -3.39
C VAL A 123 -15.32 9.04 -3.52
N TYR A 124 -14.55 9.65 -2.64
CA TYR A 124 -14.11 11.01 -2.78
C TYR A 124 -12.62 11.02 -3.11
N PHE A 125 -12.17 11.96 -3.87
CA PHE A 125 -10.78 12.06 -4.30
C PHE A 125 -10.26 13.45 -3.98
N VAL A 126 -9.18 13.52 -3.20
CA VAL A 126 -8.50 14.79 -2.93
C VAL A 126 -7.54 15.07 -4.07
N THR A 127 -7.81 16.13 -4.81
CA THR A 127 -7.00 16.60 -5.93
C THR A 127 -6.31 17.92 -5.59
N PHE A 128 -5.37 18.35 -6.44
CA PHE A 128 -4.74 19.65 -6.31
C PHE A 128 -4.44 20.25 -7.68
N ARG A 129 -4.32 21.59 -7.73
CA ARG A 129 -4.06 22.36 -8.95
C ARG A 129 -2.57 22.56 -9.18
N PRO A 130 -2.14 22.87 -10.44
CA PRO A 130 -0.73 23.00 -10.81
C PRO A 130 0.03 24.07 -10.03
N GLU A 131 -0.64 25.15 -9.68
CA GLU A 131 -0.07 26.28 -8.96
C GLU A 131 -0.53 26.29 -7.51
N PRO A 132 0.41 26.36 -6.55
CA PRO A 132 0.05 26.53 -5.15
C PRO A 132 -0.41 27.96 -4.89
N GLU A 133 -1.23 28.17 -3.85
CA GLU A 133 -1.62 29.48 -3.37
C GLU A 133 -0.44 30.23 -2.74
N GLU A 134 -0.51 31.55 -2.76
CA GLU A 134 0.52 32.37 -2.13
C GLU A 134 0.47 32.20 -0.60
N GLY A 135 1.61 31.87 0.00
CA GLY A 135 1.70 31.61 1.44
C GLY A 135 1.20 30.24 1.89
N GLN A 136 0.80 29.37 0.97
CA GLN A 136 0.38 28.00 1.28
C GLN A 136 1.52 27.21 1.96
N THR A 137 1.16 26.43 2.98
CA THR A 137 2.06 25.57 3.76
C THR A 137 1.45 24.18 3.89
N LEU A 138 2.21 23.19 4.35
CA LEU A 138 1.64 21.86 4.68
C LEU A 138 0.55 21.96 5.76
N VAL A 139 0.66 22.88 6.70
CA VAL A 139 -0.36 23.08 7.73
C VAL A 139 -1.66 23.61 7.13
N THR A 140 -1.56 24.53 6.16
CA THR A 140 -2.72 25.01 5.39
C THR A 140 -3.41 23.88 4.64
N VAL A 141 -2.62 23.00 4.00
CA VAL A 141 -3.14 21.82 3.29
C VAL A 141 -3.82 20.86 4.26
N MET A 142 -3.19 20.54 5.40
CA MET A 142 -3.78 19.68 6.43
C MET A 142 -5.12 20.24 6.97
N ASP A 143 -5.22 21.55 7.16
CA ASP A 143 -6.47 22.20 7.58
C ASP A 143 -7.56 22.07 6.51
N ALA A 144 -7.20 22.16 5.22
CA ALA A 144 -8.13 21.95 4.13
C ALA A 144 -8.58 20.47 4.07
N GLU A 145 -7.66 19.52 4.20
CA GLU A 145 -7.97 18.08 4.23
C GLU A 145 -8.86 17.71 5.42
N ALA A 146 -8.65 18.33 6.59
CA ALA A 146 -9.56 18.18 7.73
C ALA A 146 -10.98 18.69 7.38
N ARG A 147 -11.11 19.83 6.68
CA ARG A 147 -12.40 20.35 6.20
C ARG A 147 -13.05 19.44 5.17
N PHE A 148 -12.25 18.81 4.31
CA PHE A 148 -12.76 17.83 3.35
C PHE A 148 -13.35 16.61 4.05
N LEU A 149 -12.70 16.09 5.09
CA LEU A 149 -13.23 14.99 5.91
C LEU A 149 -14.50 15.41 6.67
N GLU A 150 -14.53 16.59 7.27
CA GLU A 150 -15.73 17.16 7.91
C GLU A 150 -16.89 17.23 6.91
N GLU A 151 -16.65 17.65 5.68
CA GLU A 151 -17.67 17.74 4.62
C GLU A 151 -18.17 16.36 4.19
N VAL A 152 -17.29 15.38 4.05
CA VAL A 152 -17.67 13.98 3.79
C VAL A 152 -18.59 13.45 4.90
N ILE A 153 -18.20 13.60 6.17
CA ILE A 153 -19.01 13.19 7.31
C ILE A 153 -20.37 13.89 7.30
N ARG A 154 -20.40 15.20 7.03
CA ARG A 154 -21.64 15.98 6.96
C ARG A 154 -22.59 15.51 5.85
N ARG A 155 -22.04 15.04 4.72
CA ARG A 155 -22.84 14.51 3.59
C ARG A 155 -23.42 13.13 3.85
N HIS A 156 -22.86 12.39 4.80
CA HIS A 156 -23.28 11.03 5.14
C HIS A 156 -23.75 10.87 6.60
N PRO A 157 -24.77 11.64 7.03
CA PRO A 157 -25.21 11.64 8.43
C PRO A 157 -25.83 10.30 8.88
N GLN A 158 -26.20 9.47 7.92
CA GLN A 158 -26.76 8.13 8.20
C GLN A 158 -25.69 7.06 8.42
N CYS A 159 -24.43 7.34 8.05
CA CYS A 159 -23.34 6.41 8.23
C CYS A 159 -22.83 6.50 9.67
N PRO A 160 -22.89 5.44 10.47
CA PRO A 160 -22.38 5.45 11.84
C PRO A 160 -20.86 5.42 11.90
N ALA A 161 -20.21 4.91 10.86
CA ALA A 161 -18.75 4.83 10.74
C ALA A 161 -18.16 6.14 10.18
N LYS A 162 -16.91 6.41 10.54
CA LYS A 162 -16.11 7.48 9.96
C LYS A 162 -15.55 7.05 8.60
N PRO A 163 -15.19 8.00 7.72
CA PRO A 163 -14.62 7.66 6.41
C PRO A 163 -13.30 6.89 6.55
N VAL A 164 -13.16 5.86 5.73
CA VAL A 164 -11.85 5.23 5.49
C VAL A 164 -10.98 6.21 4.71
N VAL A 165 -9.75 6.42 5.16
CA VAL A 165 -8.81 7.31 4.51
C VAL A 165 -7.67 6.51 3.91
N ILE A 166 -7.36 6.70 2.64
CA ILE A 166 -6.27 6.03 1.95
C ILE A 166 -5.22 7.08 1.59
N GLY A 167 -4.05 6.96 2.18
CA GLY A 167 -2.90 7.83 1.91
C GLY A 167 -1.85 7.11 1.09
N ASN A 168 -1.73 7.48 -0.20
CA ASN A 168 -0.76 6.91 -1.13
C ASN A 168 0.60 7.59 -1.01
N CYS A 169 1.70 6.82 -0.93
CA CYS A 169 3.06 7.34 -0.87
C CYS A 169 3.19 8.41 0.23
N GLN A 170 3.69 9.59 -0.07
CA GLN A 170 3.85 10.70 0.88
C GLN A 170 2.51 11.15 1.53
N ALA A 171 1.37 10.99 0.85
CA ALA A 171 0.07 11.33 1.43
C ALA A 171 -0.25 10.45 2.65
N GLY A 172 0.24 9.20 2.71
CA GLY A 172 0.09 8.37 3.92
C GLY A 172 0.77 8.99 5.14
N TRP A 173 1.97 9.55 4.99
CA TRP A 173 2.63 10.31 6.07
C TRP A 173 1.83 11.55 6.50
N ALA A 174 1.27 12.29 5.54
CA ALA A 174 0.47 13.47 5.82
C ALA A 174 -0.83 13.10 6.53
N MET A 175 -1.54 12.06 6.06
CA MET A 175 -2.78 11.58 6.68
C MET A 175 -2.54 10.98 8.06
N MET A 176 -1.45 10.27 8.27
CA MET A 176 -1.04 9.78 9.59
C MET A 176 -0.78 10.93 10.58
N THR A 177 -0.18 12.03 10.09
CA THR A 177 0.02 13.24 10.87
C THR A 177 -1.32 13.91 11.19
N LEU A 178 -2.23 14.00 10.23
CA LEU A 178 -3.56 14.58 10.42
C LEU A 178 -4.42 13.74 11.39
N ASP A 179 -4.40 12.42 11.28
CA ASP A 179 -5.12 11.51 12.18
C ASP A 179 -4.63 11.67 13.63
N ALA A 180 -3.32 11.76 13.85
CA ALA A 180 -2.78 12.03 15.20
C ALA A 180 -3.23 13.38 15.80
N VAL A 181 -3.57 14.37 14.97
CA VAL A 181 -4.02 15.71 15.42
C VAL A 181 -5.55 15.81 15.50
N ARG A 182 -6.28 15.08 14.63
CA ARG A 182 -7.74 15.12 14.49
C ARG A 182 -8.35 13.69 14.40
N PRO A 183 -8.10 12.83 15.42
CA PRO A 183 -8.51 11.41 15.36
C PRO A 183 -10.03 11.21 15.27
N GLU A 184 -10.81 12.21 15.61
CA GLU A 184 -12.27 12.15 15.53
C GLU A 184 -12.81 12.19 14.08
N LEU A 185 -11.97 12.48 13.09
CA LEU A 185 -12.37 12.54 11.69
C LEU A 185 -12.16 11.22 10.94
N PHE A 186 -11.37 10.31 11.49
CA PHE A 186 -10.90 9.13 10.79
C PHE A 186 -11.65 7.85 11.18
N GLY A 187 -12.04 7.07 10.19
CA GLY A 187 -12.18 5.62 10.23
C GLY A 187 -10.84 4.96 9.96
N PRO A 188 -10.78 3.69 9.48
CA PRO A 188 -9.52 3.04 9.18
C PRO A 188 -8.62 3.89 8.27
N LEU A 189 -7.34 4.04 8.66
CA LEU A 189 -6.32 4.71 7.87
C LEU A 189 -5.48 3.67 7.11
N MET A 190 -5.51 3.72 5.78
CA MET A 190 -4.71 2.88 4.91
C MET A 190 -3.49 3.65 4.40
N MET A 191 -2.31 3.21 4.78
CA MET A 191 -1.03 3.77 4.33
C MET A 191 -0.45 2.87 3.24
N VAL A 192 -0.53 3.31 1.99
CA VAL A 192 -0.17 2.50 0.83
C VAL A 192 1.16 2.98 0.25
N GLY A 193 2.20 2.15 0.31
CA GLY A 193 3.55 2.53 -0.13
C GLY A 193 4.08 3.80 0.54
N ALA A 194 3.70 4.07 1.79
CA ALA A 194 3.91 5.33 2.48
C ALA A 194 5.07 5.26 3.47
N PRO A 195 6.08 6.16 3.38
CA PRO A 195 7.19 6.20 4.32
C PRO A 195 6.78 6.90 5.63
N ALA A 196 6.95 6.22 6.76
CA ALA A 196 6.80 6.82 8.09
C ALA A 196 8.12 6.85 8.89
N SER A 197 9.05 5.93 8.59
CA SER A 197 10.41 5.85 9.14
C SER A 197 11.45 5.93 8.03
N TYR A 198 11.69 7.11 7.47
CA TYR A 198 12.50 7.26 6.25
C TYR A 198 13.96 6.84 6.41
N TRP A 199 14.52 6.88 7.63
CA TRP A 199 15.91 6.46 7.89
C TRP A 199 16.07 4.93 7.89
N ALA A 200 15.00 4.18 8.13
CA ALA A 200 15.03 2.73 8.18
C ALA A 200 15.26 2.11 6.80
N GLY A 201 15.73 0.88 6.77
CA GLY A 201 15.97 0.08 5.58
C GLY A 201 17.43 -0.24 5.34
N SER A 202 17.73 -0.92 4.24
CA SER A 202 19.07 -1.36 3.90
C SER A 202 19.75 -0.46 2.87
N SER A 203 21.08 -0.52 2.83
CA SER A 203 21.88 0.25 1.87
C SER A 203 21.62 -0.12 0.41
N THR A 204 21.09 -1.30 0.16
CA THR A 204 20.83 -1.84 -1.18
C THR A 204 19.39 -1.63 -1.66
N LEU A 205 18.42 -1.49 -0.75
CA LEU A 205 17.01 -1.38 -1.10
C LEU A 205 16.58 0.03 -1.43
N ASN A 206 17.04 1.03 -0.70
CA ASN A 206 16.64 2.42 -0.90
C ASN A 206 17.83 3.39 -0.91
N PRO A 207 18.47 3.60 -2.08
CA PRO A 207 19.56 4.54 -2.22
C PRO A 207 19.14 6.01 -2.07
N MET A 208 17.84 6.35 -2.20
CA MET A 208 17.33 7.71 -1.99
C MET A 208 17.59 8.25 -0.58
N ARG A 209 17.67 7.39 0.43
CA ARG A 209 17.99 7.79 1.81
C ARG A 209 19.27 8.65 1.91
N TYR A 210 20.23 8.39 1.04
CA TYR A 210 21.53 9.10 1.00
C TYR A 210 21.48 10.44 0.25
N SER A 211 20.35 10.81 -0.34
CA SER A 211 20.24 12.07 -1.09
C SER A 211 20.49 13.29 -0.22
N GLY A 212 20.04 13.28 1.04
CA GLY A 212 20.31 14.33 2.01
C GLY A 212 21.80 14.54 2.26
N ALA A 213 22.60 13.45 2.31
CA ALA A 213 24.04 13.52 2.43
C ALA A 213 24.70 14.11 1.16
N ASN A 214 24.33 13.57 -0.01
CA ASN A 214 24.89 13.97 -1.30
C ASN A 214 24.63 15.44 -1.64
N LEU A 215 23.46 15.95 -1.27
CA LEU A 215 23.03 17.32 -1.53
C LEU A 215 23.41 18.30 -0.39
N GLY A 216 24.05 17.82 0.67
CA GLY A 216 24.40 18.64 1.82
C GLY A 216 23.19 19.12 2.64
N GLY A 217 22.08 18.35 2.58
CA GLY A 217 20.84 18.63 3.29
C GLY A 217 19.75 19.27 2.43
N THR A 218 18.83 20.00 3.08
CA THR A 218 17.61 20.56 2.47
C THR A 218 17.79 21.91 1.80
N TRP A 219 18.92 22.57 1.98
CA TRP A 219 19.16 23.93 1.48
C TRP A 219 19.03 24.09 -0.04
N LEU A 220 19.34 23.03 -0.81
CA LEU A 220 19.18 23.03 -2.27
C LEU A 220 17.71 23.04 -2.70
N ALA A 221 16.83 22.42 -1.93
CA ALA A 221 15.39 22.51 -2.17
C ALA A 221 14.90 23.96 -1.93
N SER A 222 15.39 24.60 -0.86
CA SER A 222 15.13 26.02 -0.61
C SER A 222 15.67 26.93 -1.73
N LEU A 223 16.89 26.67 -2.20
CA LEU A 223 17.49 27.42 -3.32
C LEU A 223 16.65 27.26 -4.61
N ALA A 224 16.24 26.04 -4.94
CA ALA A 224 15.42 25.79 -6.13
C ALA A 224 14.07 26.50 -6.05
N ALA A 225 13.43 26.52 -4.89
CA ALA A 225 12.20 27.25 -4.65
C ALA A 225 12.39 28.77 -4.75
N ASP A 226 13.46 29.32 -4.14
CA ASP A 226 13.77 30.75 -4.17
C ASP A 226 14.11 31.23 -5.60
N LEU A 227 14.88 30.45 -6.39
CA LEU A 227 15.13 30.70 -7.81
C LEU A 227 13.84 30.64 -8.65
N GLY A 228 12.88 29.83 -8.22
CA GLY A 228 11.53 29.72 -8.76
C GLY A 228 10.58 30.83 -8.30
N ALA A 229 11.06 31.92 -7.67
CA ALA A 229 10.24 32.98 -7.07
C ALA A 229 9.20 32.43 -6.10
N ASP A 230 9.65 31.62 -5.13
CA ASP A 230 8.88 30.87 -4.13
C ASP A 230 7.98 29.77 -4.73
N ARG A 231 8.34 29.26 -5.90
CA ARG A 231 7.67 28.15 -6.59
C ARG A 231 8.68 27.03 -6.86
N PHE A 232 8.58 25.93 -6.16
CA PHE A 232 9.41 24.74 -6.41
C PHE A 232 8.81 23.94 -7.56
N ASP A 233 9.60 23.66 -8.61
CA ASP A 233 9.16 22.85 -9.74
C ASP A 233 9.20 21.36 -9.38
N GLY A 234 8.04 20.70 -9.38
CA GLY A 234 7.90 19.26 -9.12
C GLY A 234 8.67 18.37 -10.11
N ALA A 235 9.06 18.88 -11.27
CA ALA A 235 9.93 18.17 -12.21
C ALA A 235 11.25 17.73 -11.57
N TYR A 236 11.77 18.46 -10.59
CA TYR A 236 12.98 18.04 -9.84
C TYR A 236 12.77 16.79 -8.98
N LEU A 237 11.57 16.62 -8.42
CA LEU A 237 11.24 15.39 -7.67
C LEU A 237 11.10 14.20 -8.62
N VAL A 238 10.41 14.39 -9.74
CA VAL A 238 10.25 13.34 -10.76
C VAL A 238 11.62 12.95 -11.33
N GLU A 239 12.53 13.90 -11.54
CA GLU A 239 13.91 13.61 -11.96
C GLU A 239 14.67 12.72 -10.97
N ASN A 240 14.43 12.87 -9.67
CA ASN A 240 15.03 11.98 -8.67
C ASN A 240 14.51 10.55 -8.80
N PHE A 241 13.22 10.35 -9.07
CA PHE A 241 12.66 9.03 -9.33
C PHE A 241 13.21 8.42 -10.62
N GLU A 242 13.33 9.22 -11.69
CA GLU A 242 13.95 8.77 -12.94
C GLU A 242 15.40 8.30 -12.74
N LYS A 243 16.18 8.96 -11.87
CA LYS A 243 17.56 8.59 -11.54
C LYS A 243 17.71 7.28 -10.77
N LEU A 244 16.64 6.77 -10.14
CA LEU A 244 16.68 5.49 -9.42
C LEU A 244 16.85 4.30 -10.35
N ASN A 245 16.31 4.39 -11.57
CA ASN A 245 16.39 3.32 -12.55
C ASN A 245 16.88 3.83 -13.91
N PRO A 246 18.19 4.14 -14.05
CA PRO A 246 18.76 4.67 -15.28
C PRO A 246 18.61 3.72 -16.48
N ALA A 247 18.60 2.41 -16.25
CA ALA A 247 18.34 1.45 -17.31
C ALA A 247 16.94 1.64 -17.91
N ASN A 248 15.93 1.86 -17.09
CA ASN A 248 14.58 2.17 -17.58
C ASN A 248 14.49 3.56 -18.19
N THR A 249 15.00 4.57 -17.50
CA THR A 249 14.88 5.98 -17.92
C THR A 249 15.58 6.28 -19.23
N PHE A 250 16.80 5.78 -19.41
CA PHE A 250 17.62 6.11 -20.58
C PHE A 250 17.53 5.09 -21.72
N TRP A 251 17.02 3.87 -21.43
CA TRP A 251 17.07 2.79 -22.43
C TRP A 251 15.77 1.98 -22.48
N SER A 252 15.46 1.14 -21.49
CA SER A 252 14.47 0.07 -21.63
C SER A 252 13.06 0.59 -21.93
N LYS A 253 12.64 1.72 -21.32
CA LYS A 253 11.36 2.36 -21.60
C LYS A 253 11.20 2.71 -23.09
N TYR A 254 12.23 3.33 -23.67
CA TYR A 254 12.22 3.75 -25.06
C TYR A 254 12.47 2.60 -26.02
N TYR A 255 13.33 1.66 -25.66
CA TYR A 255 13.54 0.45 -26.44
C TYR A 255 12.26 -0.39 -26.53
N ASN A 256 11.56 -0.60 -25.42
CA ASN A 256 10.31 -1.34 -25.39
C ASN A 256 9.24 -0.68 -26.26
N LEU A 257 9.11 0.66 -26.18
CA LEU A 257 8.24 1.40 -27.07
C LEU A 257 8.65 1.21 -28.54
N TRP A 258 9.93 1.35 -28.89
CA TRP A 258 10.41 1.21 -30.26
C TRP A 258 10.25 -0.23 -30.79
N ALA A 259 10.57 -1.23 -29.96
CA ALA A 259 10.48 -2.63 -30.35
C ALA A 259 9.04 -3.13 -30.51
N GLY A 260 8.12 -2.64 -29.66
CA GLY A 260 6.71 -3.00 -29.63
C GLY A 260 5.77 -1.87 -30.02
N VAL A 261 6.20 -0.91 -30.86
CA VAL A 261 5.50 0.34 -31.16
C VAL A 261 4.06 0.14 -31.65
N ASP A 262 3.78 -0.97 -32.30
CA ASP A 262 2.46 -1.31 -32.82
C ASP A 262 1.43 -1.60 -31.71
N GLN A 263 1.88 -1.93 -30.49
CA GLN A 263 1.05 -2.33 -29.34
C GLN A 263 1.26 -1.46 -28.09
N GLU A 264 2.48 -0.98 -27.87
CA GLU A 264 2.89 -0.28 -26.65
C GLU A 264 2.61 1.23 -26.67
N ALA A 265 2.38 1.82 -27.85
CA ALA A 265 2.25 3.27 -28.01
C ALA A 265 1.13 3.85 -27.13
N ALA A 266 -0.06 3.25 -27.12
CA ALA A 266 -1.20 3.74 -26.34
C ALA A 266 -0.93 3.70 -24.83
N ARG A 267 -0.36 2.59 -24.32
CA ARG A 267 0.00 2.42 -22.91
C ARG A 267 1.10 3.40 -22.49
N PHE A 268 2.07 3.63 -23.37
CA PHE A 268 3.14 4.59 -23.13
C PHE A 268 2.59 6.02 -23.02
N LEU A 269 1.71 6.45 -23.94
CA LEU A 269 1.11 7.78 -23.94
C LEU A 269 0.23 7.98 -22.70
N GLU A 270 -0.60 7.00 -22.33
CA GLU A 270 -1.43 7.06 -21.14
C GLU A 270 -0.60 7.29 -19.86
N PHE A 271 0.50 6.55 -19.70
CA PHE A 271 1.42 6.72 -18.58
C PHE A 271 2.18 8.06 -18.63
N GLU A 272 2.76 8.42 -19.80
CA GLU A 272 3.56 9.65 -19.93
C GLU A 272 2.73 10.93 -19.77
N ARG A 273 1.43 10.89 -20.06
CA ARG A 273 0.51 12.02 -19.83
C ARG A 273 0.43 12.33 -18.33
N TRP A 274 0.27 11.29 -17.49
CA TRP A 274 0.28 11.46 -16.03
C TRP A 274 1.68 11.79 -15.51
N TRP A 275 2.68 11.01 -15.88
CA TRP A 275 4.07 11.17 -15.41
C TRP A 275 4.69 12.51 -15.81
N GLY A 276 4.29 13.09 -16.93
CA GLY A 276 4.75 14.37 -17.43
C GLY A 276 4.01 15.60 -16.91
N GLY A 277 2.94 15.43 -16.15
CA GLY A 277 2.16 16.52 -15.56
C GLY A 277 2.84 17.10 -14.34
N PHE A 278 3.92 17.89 -14.49
CA PHE A 278 4.68 18.42 -13.36
C PHE A 278 3.98 19.61 -12.71
N PHE A 279 3.69 19.49 -11.41
CA PHE A 279 3.01 20.51 -10.60
C PHE A 279 4.00 21.22 -9.67
N ARG A 280 3.64 22.42 -9.20
CA ARG A 280 4.49 23.23 -8.34
C ARG A 280 4.07 23.13 -6.88
N MET A 281 4.99 23.47 -6.00
CA MET A 281 4.79 23.62 -4.55
C MET A 281 5.32 24.98 -4.12
N THR A 282 4.88 25.49 -2.98
CA THR A 282 5.57 26.62 -2.36
C THR A 282 6.94 26.22 -1.80
N GLY A 283 7.80 27.20 -1.57
CA GLY A 283 9.07 26.97 -0.87
C GLY A 283 8.85 26.43 0.54
N ALA A 284 7.79 26.86 1.23
CA ALA A 284 7.44 26.39 2.56
C ALA A 284 7.02 24.90 2.56
N GLU A 285 6.24 24.46 1.56
CA GLU A 285 5.83 23.05 1.44
C GLU A 285 7.03 22.12 1.22
N ILE A 286 7.88 22.43 0.24
CA ILE A 286 9.04 21.55 -0.05
C ILE A 286 10.07 21.57 1.07
N GLU A 287 10.31 22.70 1.74
CA GLU A 287 11.16 22.78 2.91
C GLU A 287 10.61 21.90 4.04
N ALA A 288 9.31 21.98 4.34
CA ALA A 288 8.69 21.19 5.39
C ALA A 288 8.71 19.68 5.08
N ILE A 289 8.41 19.28 3.84
CA ILE A 289 8.47 17.87 3.42
C ILE A 289 9.89 17.32 3.56
N THR A 290 10.87 18.04 3.01
CA THR A 290 12.26 17.55 3.00
C THR A 290 12.86 17.55 4.40
N GLU A 291 12.56 18.55 5.23
CA GLU A 291 13.08 18.64 6.59
C GLU A 291 12.39 17.66 7.55
N ASN A 292 11.08 17.50 7.48
CA ASN A 292 10.36 16.71 8.47
C ASN A 292 10.29 15.21 8.12
N LEU A 293 10.18 14.86 6.83
CA LEU A 293 10.10 13.47 6.40
C LEU A 293 11.47 12.94 5.96
N PHE A 294 12.03 13.47 4.85
CA PHE A 294 13.13 12.80 4.15
C PHE A 294 14.47 12.92 4.89
N VAL A 295 14.81 14.09 5.41
CA VAL A 295 16.10 14.31 6.08
C VAL A 295 16.00 14.21 7.59
N GLY A 296 14.90 14.69 8.17
CA GLY A 296 14.75 14.76 9.63
C GLY A 296 14.09 13.54 10.27
N ASN A 297 13.26 12.77 9.51
CA ASN A 297 12.48 11.62 10.01
C ASN A 297 11.70 11.95 11.31
N LYS A 298 11.18 13.19 11.42
CA LYS A 298 10.69 13.76 12.68
C LYS A 298 9.43 13.10 13.22
N LEU A 299 8.55 12.57 12.34
CA LEU A 299 7.30 11.93 12.75
C LEU A 299 7.57 10.67 13.60
N ALA A 300 8.38 9.75 13.08
CA ALA A 300 8.75 8.53 13.80
C ALA A 300 9.54 8.80 15.08
N ARG A 301 10.26 9.93 15.13
CA ARG A 301 11.05 10.35 16.30
C ARG A 301 10.25 11.17 17.33
N GLY A 302 8.96 11.45 17.07
CA GLY A 302 8.15 12.29 17.94
C GLY A 302 8.59 13.77 17.98
N GLU A 303 9.37 14.22 16.99
CA GLU A 303 9.91 15.59 16.91
C GLU A 303 9.08 16.49 15.95
N LEU A 304 8.06 15.94 15.31
CA LEU A 304 7.20 16.72 14.42
C LEU A 304 6.24 17.59 15.24
N GLU A 305 6.19 18.86 14.90
CA GLU A 305 5.24 19.81 15.50
C GLU A 305 4.27 20.35 14.44
N VAL A 306 3.00 20.43 14.82
CA VAL A 306 1.95 21.07 14.04
C VAL A 306 1.31 22.15 14.91
N LYS A 307 1.35 23.41 14.43
CA LYS A 307 0.83 24.58 15.18
C LYS A 307 1.40 24.68 16.59
N GLY A 308 2.69 24.36 16.77
CA GLY A 308 3.39 24.41 18.06
C GLY A 308 3.00 23.32 19.05
N ARG A 309 2.37 22.24 18.59
CA ARG A 309 2.08 21.03 19.39
C ARG A 309 2.81 19.85 18.77
N ALA A 310 3.49 19.07 19.62
CA ALA A 310 4.11 17.83 19.20
C ALA A 310 3.04 16.84 18.72
N VAL A 311 3.32 16.19 17.60
CA VAL A 311 2.47 15.14 17.02
C VAL A 311 2.82 13.82 17.70
N ASN A 312 1.84 13.18 18.33
CA ASN A 312 2.02 11.90 18.99
C ASN A 312 1.22 10.82 18.28
N LEU A 313 1.90 9.87 17.64
CA LEU A 313 1.25 8.79 16.88
C LEU A 313 0.42 7.82 17.76
N ARG A 314 0.60 7.85 19.08
CA ARG A 314 -0.24 7.09 20.01
C ARG A 314 -1.66 7.68 20.14
N ASP A 315 -1.87 8.93 19.73
CA ASP A 315 -3.18 9.59 19.76
C ASP A 315 -4.09 9.09 18.64
N ILE A 316 -3.56 8.45 17.61
CA ILE A 316 -4.35 7.81 16.55
C ILE A 316 -5.22 6.72 17.18
N THR A 317 -6.55 6.83 16.96
CA THR A 317 -7.53 5.88 17.49
C THR A 317 -8.08 4.92 16.43
N ALA A 318 -8.01 5.31 15.19
CA ALA A 318 -8.42 4.50 14.04
C ALA A 318 -7.52 3.27 13.84
N PRO A 319 -8.03 2.16 13.32
CA PRO A 319 -7.18 1.08 12.83
C PRO A 319 -6.25 1.59 11.72
N ILE A 320 -4.98 1.23 11.80
CA ILE A 320 -3.98 1.57 10.77
C ILE A 320 -3.69 0.31 9.94
N VAL A 321 -3.78 0.43 8.62
CA VAL A 321 -3.41 -0.62 7.67
C VAL A 321 -2.24 -0.14 6.82
N VAL A 322 -1.12 -0.84 6.85
CA VAL A 322 0.09 -0.48 6.09
C VAL A 322 0.31 -1.49 4.96
N PHE A 323 0.21 -1.05 3.72
CA PHE A 323 0.58 -1.88 2.57
C PHE A 323 1.98 -1.52 2.08
N ALA A 324 2.91 -2.47 2.12
CA ALA A 324 4.30 -2.30 1.70
C ALA A 324 4.76 -3.46 0.80
N SER A 325 5.82 -3.25 0.03
CA SER A 325 6.35 -4.26 -0.90
C SER A 325 7.87 -4.34 -0.86
N TRP A 326 8.40 -5.57 -0.94
CA TRP A 326 9.83 -5.81 -1.09
C TRP A 326 10.40 -5.40 -2.45
N GLY A 327 9.56 -5.27 -3.48
CA GLY A 327 9.94 -4.73 -4.79
C GLY A 327 9.99 -3.20 -4.83
N ASP A 328 9.53 -2.53 -3.79
CA ASP A 328 9.51 -1.08 -3.67
C ASP A 328 10.88 -0.55 -3.24
N ASN A 329 11.58 0.14 -4.14
CA ASN A 329 12.87 0.77 -3.88
C ASN A 329 12.77 2.24 -3.44
N ILE A 330 11.54 2.75 -3.26
CA ILE A 330 11.24 4.10 -2.76
C ILE A 330 10.82 4.02 -1.30
N THR A 331 9.88 3.13 -0.99
CA THR A 331 9.39 2.89 0.37
C THR A 331 9.38 1.38 0.67
N PRO A 332 10.53 0.75 0.92
CA PRO A 332 10.59 -0.66 1.32
C PRO A 332 9.94 -0.88 2.69
N PRO A 333 9.57 -2.14 3.04
CA PRO A 333 8.87 -2.46 4.29
C PRO A 333 9.46 -1.85 5.57
N PRO A 334 10.79 -1.78 5.79
CA PRO A 334 11.32 -1.11 6.99
C PRO A 334 10.93 0.36 7.10
N GLN A 335 10.89 1.11 5.98
CA GLN A 335 10.49 2.52 5.99
C GLN A 335 9.00 2.71 6.28
N ALA A 336 8.17 1.76 5.89
CA ALA A 336 6.75 1.80 6.16
C ALA A 336 6.41 1.35 7.60
N LEU A 337 7.24 0.53 8.26
CA LEU A 337 6.86 -0.21 9.47
C LEU A 337 7.70 0.08 10.73
N ASN A 338 8.96 0.55 10.60
CA ASN A 338 9.83 0.72 11.79
C ASN A 338 9.32 1.75 12.81
N TRP A 339 8.45 2.69 12.39
CA TRP A 339 7.80 3.61 13.32
C TRP A 339 7.01 2.89 14.41
N ILE A 340 6.50 1.68 14.13
CA ILE A 340 5.75 0.88 15.12
C ILE A 340 6.66 0.53 16.30
N ILE A 341 7.91 0.13 16.02
CA ILE A 341 8.90 -0.16 17.05
C ILE A 341 9.25 1.10 17.83
N ASP A 342 9.47 2.23 17.14
CA ASP A 342 9.90 3.49 17.75
C ASP A 342 8.83 4.14 18.63
N VAL A 343 7.57 3.96 18.25
CA VAL A 343 6.44 4.56 18.95
C VAL A 343 5.95 3.66 20.09
N TRP A 344 5.84 2.34 19.86
CA TRP A 344 5.12 1.46 20.78
C TRP A 344 6.04 0.61 21.66
N GLY A 345 7.23 0.23 21.22
CA GLY A 345 8.23 -0.52 21.97
C GLY A 345 7.87 -1.99 22.30
N ASP A 346 6.59 -2.30 22.54
CA ASP A 346 6.03 -3.63 22.86
C ASP A 346 4.67 -3.78 22.15
N GLU A 347 4.40 -4.92 21.50
CA GLU A 347 3.13 -5.19 20.81
C GLU A 347 1.96 -5.29 21.79
N ARG A 348 2.19 -5.71 23.03
CA ARG A 348 1.14 -5.74 24.07
C ARG A 348 0.71 -4.34 24.49
N ALA A 349 1.60 -3.35 24.39
CA ALA A 349 1.24 -1.96 24.64
C ALA A 349 0.29 -1.40 23.58
N ILE A 350 0.39 -1.86 22.32
CA ILE A 350 -0.59 -1.56 21.27
C ILE A 350 -1.97 -2.08 21.69
N ALA A 351 -2.03 -3.34 22.12
CA ALA A 351 -3.27 -3.95 22.57
C ALA A 351 -3.84 -3.26 23.83
N ALA A 352 -3.00 -2.99 24.84
CA ALA A 352 -3.39 -2.30 26.08
C ALA A 352 -3.97 -0.90 25.80
N ALA A 353 -3.37 -0.16 24.86
CA ALA A 353 -3.88 1.14 24.41
C ALA A 353 -5.15 1.04 23.54
N GLY A 354 -5.63 -0.15 23.24
CA GLY A 354 -6.83 -0.38 22.43
C GLY A 354 -6.63 -0.06 20.94
N ARG A 355 -5.40 -0.17 20.44
CA ARG A 355 -5.05 0.15 19.04
C ARG A 355 -4.93 -1.10 18.20
N THR A 356 -5.26 -0.97 16.90
CA THR A 356 -5.14 -2.06 15.92
C THR A 356 -4.24 -1.59 14.80
N ILE A 357 -3.14 -2.31 14.59
CA ILE A 357 -2.20 -2.05 13.50
C ILE A 357 -2.07 -3.31 12.66
N ILE A 358 -2.31 -3.18 11.36
CA ILE A 358 -2.27 -4.27 10.40
C ILE A 358 -1.25 -3.90 9.32
N TYR A 359 -0.47 -4.86 8.84
CA TYR A 359 0.33 -4.64 7.67
C TYR A 359 0.17 -5.76 6.64
N VAL A 360 0.37 -5.42 5.38
CA VAL A 360 0.33 -6.35 4.23
C VAL A 360 1.66 -6.21 3.49
N LEU A 361 2.31 -7.35 3.23
CA LEU A 361 3.58 -7.39 2.52
C LEU A 361 3.40 -8.06 1.16
N HIS A 362 3.74 -7.35 0.09
CA HIS A 362 3.85 -7.92 -1.25
C HIS A 362 5.31 -8.29 -1.55
N GLU A 363 5.53 -9.43 -2.24
CA GLU A 363 6.87 -9.98 -2.44
C GLU A 363 7.76 -9.17 -3.39
N SER A 364 7.20 -8.54 -4.44
CA SER A 364 8.02 -8.07 -5.56
C SER A 364 7.50 -6.86 -6.34
N VAL A 365 6.31 -6.34 -6.03
CA VAL A 365 5.76 -5.21 -6.79
C VAL A 365 6.56 -3.94 -6.53
N GLY A 366 6.93 -3.22 -7.60
CA GLY A 366 7.60 -1.92 -7.49
C GLY A 366 6.65 -0.81 -7.06
N HIS A 367 7.19 0.31 -6.57
CA HIS A 367 6.43 1.42 -5.98
C HIS A 367 5.20 1.83 -6.78
N LEU A 368 5.34 2.20 -8.05
CA LEU A 368 4.21 2.61 -8.88
C LEU A 368 3.23 1.45 -9.14
N GLY A 369 3.73 0.20 -9.18
CA GLY A 369 2.89 -0.99 -9.36
C GLY A 369 1.90 -1.23 -8.22
N ILE A 370 2.21 -0.74 -7.02
CA ILE A 370 1.31 -0.80 -5.85
C ILE A 370 -0.01 -0.07 -6.18
N PHE A 371 0.06 1.09 -6.83
CA PHE A 371 -1.10 1.95 -7.07
C PHE A 371 -1.80 1.67 -8.40
N VAL A 372 -1.04 1.21 -9.40
CA VAL A 372 -1.51 1.15 -10.80
C VAL A 372 -1.40 -0.23 -11.43
N GLY A 373 -0.94 -1.22 -10.69
CA GLY A 373 -0.84 -2.61 -11.13
C GLY A 373 -2.19 -3.30 -11.08
N GLY A 374 -2.76 -3.69 -12.22
CA GLY A 374 -4.04 -4.39 -12.24
C GLY A 374 -4.05 -5.70 -11.44
N SER A 375 -2.91 -6.42 -11.38
CA SER A 375 -2.79 -7.63 -10.54
C SER A 375 -2.88 -7.32 -9.03
N VAL A 376 -2.32 -6.19 -8.59
CA VAL A 376 -2.39 -5.73 -7.19
C VAL A 376 -3.80 -5.25 -6.87
N ALA A 377 -4.43 -4.51 -7.80
CA ALA A 377 -5.80 -4.06 -7.64
C ALA A 377 -6.76 -5.25 -7.45
N LEU A 378 -6.67 -6.26 -8.32
CA LEU A 378 -7.57 -7.43 -8.32
C LEU A 378 -7.30 -8.42 -7.17
N LYS A 379 -6.20 -8.28 -6.44
CA LYS A 379 -5.86 -9.16 -5.32
C LYS A 379 -5.80 -8.38 -4.01
N GLU A 380 -4.76 -7.58 -3.80
CA GLU A 380 -4.53 -6.93 -2.52
C GLU A 380 -5.57 -5.84 -2.21
N HIS A 381 -5.82 -4.91 -3.15
CA HIS A 381 -6.79 -3.83 -2.92
C HIS A 381 -8.22 -4.35 -2.81
N ASP A 382 -8.62 -5.33 -3.63
CA ASP A 382 -9.93 -5.98 -3.53
C ASP A 382 -10.14 -6.63 -2.16
N GLN A 383 -9.12 -7.35 -1.63
CA GLN A 383 -9.21 -7.99 -0.33
C GLN A 383 -9.16 -6.99 0.83
N LEU A 384 -8.39 -5.91 0.73
CA LEU A 384 -8.39 -4.85 1.72
C LEU A 384 -9.75 -4.17 1.83
N VAL A 385 -10.32 -3.75 0.70
CA VAL A 385 -11.63 -3.09 0.66
C VAL A 385 -12.74 -4.03 1.14
N SER A 386 -12.73 -5.29 0.72
CA SER A 386 -13.74 -6.28 1.15
C SER A 386 -13.60 -6.72 2.61
N SER A 387 -12.55 -6.30 3.31
CA SER A 387 -12.28 -6.62 4.72
C SER A 387 -12.52 -5.45 5.69
N LEU A 388 -12.99 -4.31 5.22
CA LEU A 388 -13.15 -3.11 6.07
C LEU A 388 -14.04 -3.37 7.29
N ASP A 389 -15.11 -4.13 7.14
CA ASP A 389 -16.02 -4.52 8.22
C ASP A 389 -15.32 -5.35 9.31
N VAL A 390 -14.35 -6.16 8.92
CA VAL A 390 -13.55 -6.98 9.82
C VAL A 390 -12.42 -6.17 10.44
N ILE A 391 -11.74 -5.31 9.68
CA ILE A 391 -10.67 -4.42 10.17
C ILE A 391 -11.18 -3.54 11.31
N GLU A 392 -12.40 -2.99 11.19
CA GLU A 392 -13.01 -2.21 12.26
C GLU A 392 -13.31 -3.03 13.52
N SER A 393 -13.60 -4.32 13.36
CA SER A 393 -13.97 -5.23 14.46
C SER A 393 -12.81 -6.07 14.97
N LEU A 394 -11.64 -6.03 14.32
CA LEU A 394 -10.47 -6.80 14.75
C LEU A 394 -10.03 -6.39 16.16
N PRO A 395 -9.73 -7.36 17.03
CA PRO A 395 -9.18 -7.07 18.36
C PRO A 395 -7.94 -6.18 18.32
N PRO A 396 -7.71 -5.34 19.33
CA PRO A 396 -6.49 -4.54 19.41
C PRO A 396 -5.22 -5.39 19.41
N GLY A 397 -4.23 -4.99 18.63
CA GLY A 397 -2.95 -5.71 18.49
C GLY A 397 -2.20 -5.35 17.22
N LEU A 398 -1.11 -6.08 16.99
CA LEU A 398 -0.27 -5.99 15.78
C LEU A 398 -0.46 -7.25 14.93
N TYR A 399 -0.79 -7.05 13.65
CA TYR A 399 -1.14 -8.15 12.75
C TYR A 399 -0.44 -8.02 11.39
N GLU A 400 -0.14 -9.17 10.78
CA GLU A 400 0.13 -9.28 9.36
C GLU A 400 -1.08 -9.90 8.67
N MET A 401 -1.64 -9.21 7.67
CA MET A 401 -2.71 -9.73 6.83
C MET A 401 -2.11 -10.60 5.73
N LYS A 402 -2.47 -11.89 5.73
CA LYS A 402 -2.08 -12.88 4.72
C LYS A 402 -3.24 -13.21 3.81
N LEU A 403 -2.92 -13.37 2.52
CA LEU A 403 -3.87 -13.76 1.49
C LEU A 403 -3.48 -15.14 0.96
N GLU A 404 -4.30 -16.14 1.22
CA GLU A 404 -4.11 -17.49 0.71
C GLU A 404 -5.16 -17.80 -0.35
N ARG A 405 -4.73 -18.36 -1.49
CA ARG A 405 -5.67 -18.77 -2.52
C ARG A 405 -6.43 -20.01 -2.05
N LYS A 406 -7.77 -20.00 -2.17
CA LYS A 406 -8.61 -21.12 -1.79
C LYS A 406 -8.28 -22.35 -2.63
N ASP A 407 -7.97 -23.46 -1.98
CA ASP A 407 -7.95 -24.76 -2.60
C ASP A 407 -9.36 -25.26 -2.79
N GLY A 408 -9.84 -25.40 -4.02
CA GLY A 408 -11.24 -25.66 -4.39
C GLY A 408 -11.94 -26.90 -3.76
N ARG A 409 -11.42 -27.44 -2.65
CA ARG A 409 -11.94 -28.62 -1.97
C ARG A 409 -12.52 -28.40 -0.57
N ALA A 410 -12.26 -27.26 0.08
CA ALA A 410 -12.50 -27.18 1.54
C ALA A 410 -13.67 -26.30 1.99
N THR A 411 -14.32 -25.49 1.14
CA THR A 411 -15.02 -24.33 1.67
C THR A 411 -16.40 -23.99 1.17
N GLN A 412 -17.08 -24.80 0.40
CA GLN A 412 -18.45 -24.48 -0.09
C GLN A 412 -19.43 -24.04 1.03
N ARG A 413 -19.24 -24.55 2.25
CA ARG A 413 -20.13 -24.23 3.39
C ARG A 413 -19.95 -22.82 3.95
N TRP A 414 -18.77 -22.22 3.80
CA TRP A 414 -18.42 -20.92 4.40
C TRP A 414 -18.14 -19.83 3.36
N ASP A 415 -18.37 -20.13 2.07
CA ASP A 415 -18.10 -19.18 0.98
C ASP A 415 -18.96 -17.90 1.08
N ALA A 416 -20.14 -17.98 1.69
CA ALA A 416 -20.95 -16.79 1.96
C ALA A 416 -20.31 -15.81 2.94
N LEU A 417 -19.49 -16.31 3.91
CA LEU A 417 -18.77 -15.48 4.87
C LEU A 417 -17.45 -14.93 4.29
N GLU A 418 -16.96 -15.53 3.20
CA GLU A 418 -15.70 -15.16 2.57
C GLU A 418 -15.82 -15.30 1.05
N PRO A 419 -16.50 -14.36 0.38
CA PRO A 419 -16.64 -14.37 -1.07
C PRO A 419 -15.29 -14.15 -1.76
N GLY A 420 -15.15 -14.65 -2.99
CA GLY A 420 -13.93 -14.50 -3.80
C GLY A 420 -12.96 -15.67 -3.67
N ASP A 421 -11.78 -15.53 -4.28
CA ASP A 421 -10.80 -16.59 -4.50
C ASP A 421 -9.78 -16.75 -3.36
N TYR A 422 -9.80 -15.86 -2.36
CA TYR A 422 -8.81 -15.81 -1.29
C TYR A 422 -9.43 -15.95 0.09
N THR A 423 -8.71 -16.66 0.97
CA THR A 423 -8.93 -16.64 2.42
C THR A 423 -8.02 -15.58 3.03
N VAL A 424 -8.54 -14.81 3.97
CA VAL A 424 -7.82 -13.73 4.65
C VAL A 424 -7.56 -14.10 6.11
N HIS A 425 -6.29 -14.08 6.49
CA HIS A 425 -5.81 -14.33 7.85
C HIS A 425 -5.13 -13.08 8.41
N TYR A 426 -5.36 -12.78 9.68
CA TYR A 426 -4.69 -11.73 10.44
C TYR A 426 -3.82 -12.41 11.49
N GLU A 427 -2.55 -12.63 11.13
CA GLU A 427 -1.58 -13.32 12.00
C GLU A 427 -1.00 -12.33 13.02
N HIS A 428 -1.02 -12.70 14.30
CA HIS A 428 -0.35 -11.93 15.34
C HIS A 428 1.14 -11.78 15.05
N ARG A 429 1.67 -10.59 15.26
CA ARG A 429 3.09 -10.27 15.08
C ARG A 429 3.66 -9.60 16.31
N THR A 430 4.95 -9.79 16.51
CA THR A 430 5.73 -9.21 17.58
C THR A 430 6.65 -8.10 17.06
N MET A 431 7.18 -7.29 17.98
CA MET A 431 8.23 -6.32 17.60
C MET A 431 9.47 -7.00 17.03
N GLU A 432 9.73 -8.25 17.42
CA GLU A 432 10.84 -9.04 16.86
C GLU A 432 10.60 -9.42 15.40
N ASP A 433 9.36 -9.69 15.01
CA ASP A 433 9.02 -9.96 13.62
C ASP A 433 9.23 -8.72 12.75
N LEU A 434 8.90 -7.53 13.25
CA LEU A 434 9.19 -6.27 12.56
C LEU A 434 10.71 -6.01 12.44
N ARG A 435 11.51 -6.32 13.49
CA ARG A 435 12.98 -6.19 13.43
C ARG A 435 13.59 -7.08 12.36
N LYS A 436 13.05 -8.28 12.14
CA LYS A 436 13.50 -9.21 11.08
C LYS A 436 13.28 -8.66 9.67
N LEU A 437 12.35 -7.72 9.49
CA LEU A 437 12.13 -7.03 8.20
C LEU A 437 13.28 -6.07 7.86
N ASN A 438 14.12 -5.70 8.83
CA ASN A 438 15.32 -4.88 8.63
C ASN A 438 16.60 -5.68 8.93
N PRO A 439 17.02 -6.60 8.03
CA PRO A 439 18.10 -7.54 8.29
C PRO A 439 19.48 -6.88 8.45
N GLU A 440 19.68 -5.67 7.92
CA GLU A 440 20.92 -4.90 8.11
C GLU A 440 20.93 -4.14 9.47
N GLY A 441 19.84 -4.21 10.24
CA GLY A 441 19.69 -3.51 11.51
C GLY A 441 19.51 -2.00 11.32
N ARG A 442 19.78 -1.25 12.38
CA ARG A 442 19.52 0.21 12.46
C ARG A 442 20.80 1.05 12.62
N GLU A 443 21.99 0.45 12.49
CA GLU A 443 23.26 1.16 12.72
C GLU A 443 23.44 2.38 11.79
N GLU A 444 22.90 2.31 10.58
CA GLU A 444 22.97 3.43 9.63
C GLU A 444 22.12 4.64 10.03
N GLU A 445 21.14 4.48 10.91
CA GLU A 445 20.28 5.60 11.33
C GLU A 445 21.08 6.66 12.10
N SER A 446 22.16 6.26 12.77
CA SER A 446 23.13 7.18 13.39
C SER A 446 23.77 8.13 12.39
N LEU A 447 24.09 7.65 11.17
CA LEU A 447 24.60 8.48 10.08
C LEU A 447 23.58 9.52 9.64
N PHE A 448 22.31 9.10 9.49
CA PHE A 448 21.23 10.00 9.09
C PHE A 448 20.93 11.05 10.15
N SER A 449 21.10 10.72 11.42
CA SER A 449 21.03 11.71 12.52
C SER A 449 22.10 12.80 12.36
N THR A 450 23.34 12.41 12.06
CA THR A 450 24.43 13.37 11.76
C THR A 450 24.14 14.19 10.51
N ILE A 451 23.63 13.55 9.44
CA ILE A 451 23.24 14.24 8.20
C ILE A 451 22.13 15.25 8.46
N SER A 452 21.15 14.91 9.30
CA SER A 452 20.07 15.83 9.67
C SER A 452 20.60 17.08 10.39
N GLN A 453 21.51 16.92 11.34
CA GLN A 453 22.16 18.04 12.02
C GLN A 453 22.96 18.90 11.04
N TRP A 454 23.77 18.29 10.16
CA TRP A 454 24.49 18.98 9.11
C TRP A 454 23.56 19.74 8.17
N SER A 455 22.44 19.12 7.78
CA SER A 455 21.40 19.75 6.97
C SER A 455 20.85 21.03 7.63
N GLN A 456 20.56 20.97 8.92
CA GLN A 456 20.04 22.13 9.66
C GLN A 456 21.04 23.28 9.67
N LEU A 457 22.32 23.01 9.88
CA LEU A 457 23.38 24.02 9.81
C LEU A 457 23.46 24.67 8.42
N ASN A 458 23.47 23.85 7.37
CA ASN A 458 23.52 24.34 5.99
C ASN A 458 22.27 25.14 5.61
N ALA A 459 21.09 24.65 6.00
CA ALA A 459 19.83 25.36 5.76
C ALA A 459 19.80 26.72 6.47
N GLN A 460 20.28 26.80 7.73
CA GLN A 460 20.38 28.04 8.46
C GLN A 460 21.40 29.00 7.84
N TRP A 461 22.59 28.51 7.43
CA TRP A 461 23.57 29.27 6.72
C TRP A 461 23.01 29.85 5.41
N TYR A 462 22.33 29.02 4.61
CA TYR A 462 21.70 29.44 3.38
C TYR A 462 20.63 30.52 3.64
N LYS A 463 19.73 30.27 4.60
CA LYS A 463 18.65 31.20 4.96
C LYS A 463 19.16 32.58 5.40
N THR A 464 20.31 32.59 6.11
CA THR A 464 20.87 33.81 6.65
C THR A 464 21.68 34.60 5.62
N TRP A 465 22.54 33.92 4.85
CA TRP A 465 23.57 34.61 4.06
C TRP A 465 23.33 34.60 2.55
N VAL A 466 22.65 33.62 2.00
CA VAL A 466 22.48 33.44 0.56
C VAL A 466 21.07 33.79 0.10
N ARG A 467 20.05 33.32 0.82
CA ARG A 467 18.63 33.49 0.48
C ARG A 467 18.20 34.94 0.19
N PRO A 468 18.64 35.97 0.97
CA PRO A 468 18.23 37.33 0.69
C PRO A 468 18.69 37.81 -0.69
N TRP A 469 19.89 37.42 -1.11
CA TRP A 469 20.42 37.77 -2.43
C TRP A 469 19.73 37.06 -3.57
N VAL A 470 19.44 35.75 -3.40
CA VAL A 470 18.71 34.97 -4.39
C VAL A 470 17.31 35.56 -4.60
N ARG A 471 16.57 35.81 -3.52
CA ARG A 471 15.21 36.38 -3.59
C ARG A 471 15.18 37.81 -4.18
N MET A 472 16.23 38.59 -3.98
CA MET A 472 16.32 39.93 -4.60
C MET A 472 16.47 39.86 -6.12
N THR A 473 17.07 38.80 -6.67
CA THR A 473 17.34 38.63 -8.10
C THR A 473 16.35 37.73 -8.82
N ALA A 474 15.67 36.86 -8.11
CA ALA A 474 14.69 35.94 -8.67
C ALA A 474 13.37 36.67 -8.98
N THR A 475 13.00 36.68 -10.26
CA THR A 475 11.75 37.24 -10.75
C THR A 475 10.84 36.11 -11.28
N ARG A 476 9.54 36.37 -11.41
CA ARG A 476 8.61 35.40 -12.02
C ARG A 476 9.02 35.04 -13.46
N ASP A 477 9.56 36.00 -14.22
CA ASP A 477 10.00 35.74 -15.60
C ASP A 477 11.26 34.87 -15.67
N SER A 478 12.26 35.15 -14.79
CA SER A 478 13.45 34.29 -14.68
C SER A 478 13.08 32.88 -14.20
N ALA A 479 12.16 32.77 -13.25
CA ALA A 479 11.65 31.49 -12.73
C ALA A 479 10.93 30.68 -13.83
N ASN A 480 10.05 31.33 -14.62
CA ASN A 480 9.38 30.70 -15.75
C ASN A 480 10.36 30.25 -16.85
N THR A 481 11.40 31.04 -17.07
CA THR A 481 12.47 30.68 -18.02
C THR A 481 13.23 29.46 -17.55
N LEU A 482 13.67 29.46 -16.28
CA LEU A 482 14.37 28.33 -15.67
C LEU A 482 13.53 27.04 -15.71
N MET A 483 12.24 27.14 -15.40
CA MET A 483 11.31 26.03 -15.47
C MET A 483 11.17 25.46 -16.88
N ARG A 484 11.06 26.35 -17.93
CA ARG A 484 10.98 25.89 -19.33
C ARG A 484 12.26 25.20 -19.78
N MET A 485 13.41 25.56 -19.23
CA MET A 485 14.71 24.95 -19.50
C MET A 485 14.93 23.62 -18.76
N ASN A 486 14.02 23.20 -17.86
CA ASN A 486 14.13 21.89 -17.23
C ASN A 486 14.13 20.79 -18.29
N PRO A 487 15.11 19.85 -18.29
CA PRO A 487 15.23 18.84 -19.34
C PRO A 487 13.99 17.97 -19.54
N LEU A 488 13.24 17.63 -18.46
CA LEU A 488 12.03 16.83 -18.56
C LEU A 488 10.89 17.59 -19.24
N ARG A 489 10.82 18.91 -19.09
CA ARG A 489 9.84 19.76 -19.78
C ARG A 489 10.27 20.05 -21.22
N MET A 490 11.56 20.39 -21.39
CA MET A 490 12.13 20.76 -22.68
C MET A 490 12.02 19.61 -23.69
N GLN A 491 12.31 18.36 -23.30
CA GLN A 491 12.21 17.23 -24.22
C GLN A 491 10.76 17.01 -24.73
N ARG A 492 9.74 17.26 -23.89
CA ARG A 492 8.33 17.13 -24.29
C ARG A 492 7.91 18.25 -25.24
N GLN A 493 8.40 19.47 -25.02
CA GLN A 493 8.11 20.62 -25.88
C GLN A 493 8.83 20.50 -27.25
N LEU A 494 10.09 20.01 -27.26
CA LEU A 494 10.86 19.84 -28.47
C LEU A 494 10.29 18.73 -29.36
N PHE A 495 9.89 17.59 -28.77
CA PHE A 495 9.25 16.49 -29.48
C PHE A 495 7.72 16.68 -29.48
N SER A 496 7.23 17.67 -30.23
CA SER A 496 5.82 17.96 -30.50
C SER A 496 5.66 18.38 -31.96
N ASP A 497 4.45 18.66 -32.41
CA ASP A 497 4.21 19.17 -33.79
C ASP A 497 4.82 20.56 -34.01
N LYS A 498 5.35 21.21 -32.98
CA LYS A 498 6.19 22.41 -33.09
C LYS A 498 7.62 22.10 -33.59
N HIS A 499 8.01 20.81 -33.62
CA HIS A 499 9.34 20.41 -34.14
C HIS A 499 9.42 20.62 -35.66
N PRO A 500 10.52 21.22 -36.19
CA PRO A 500 10.64 21.51 -37.62
C PRO A 500 10.48 20.29 -38.57
N ALA A 501 10.86 19.08 -38.09
CA ALA A 501 10.72 17.84 -38.84
C ALA A 501 9.40 17.09 -38.58
N ALA A 502 8.47 17.63 -37.79
CA ALA A 502 7.24 16.94 -37.42
C ALA A 502 6.43 16.49 -38.64
N ALA A 503 6.18 17.37 -39.58
CA ALA A 503 5.44 17.05 -40.82
C ALA A 503 6.07 15.90 -41.60
N PHE A 504 7.40 15.88 -41.72
CA PHE A 504 8.13 14.78 -42.36
C PHE A 504 8.00 13.47 -41.57
N ILE A 505 8.18 13.50 -40.25
CA ILE A 505 8.02 12.32 -39.37
C ILE A 505 6.61 11.76 -39.49
N ARG A 506 5.57 12.60 -39.43
CA ARG A 506 4.16 12.22 -39.59
C ARG A 506 3.89 11.55 -40.93
N GLN A 507 4.43 12.12 -42.02
CA GLN A 507 4.29 11.56 -43.37
C GLN A 507 4.94 10.16 -43.46
N GLN A 508 6.16 10.00 -42.94
CA GLN A 508 6.87 8.71 -42.96
C GLN A 508 6.19 7.68 -42.04
N ALA A 509 5.69 8.09 -40.88
CA ALA A 509 4.94 7.23 -39.96
C ALA A 509 3.62 6.76 -40.61
N ALA A 510 2.89 7.64 -41.30
CA ALA A 510 1.69 7.27 -42.06
C ALA A 510 2.01 6.25 -43.18
N ALA A 511 3.08 6.46 -43.93
CA ALA A 511 3.55 5.50 -44.94
C ALA A 511 3.98 4.16 -44.30
N ALA A 512 4.65 4.20 -43.15
CA ALA A 512 5.02 3.00 -42.39
C ALA A 512 3.78 2.22 -41.94
N ARG A 513 2.71 2.88 -41.41
CA ARG A 513 1.45 2.20 -41.05
C ARG A 513 0.76 1.56 -42.25
N ALA A 514 0.74 2.24 -43.40
CA ALA A 514 0.10 1.74 -44.62
C ALA A 514 0.81 0.50 -45.21
N HIS A 515 2.12 0.39 -45.06
CA HIS A 515 2.95 -0.66 -45.62
C HIS A 515 3.81 -1.36 -44.57
N ARG A 516 3.23 -1.61 -43.38
CA ARG A 516 3.94 -2.15 -42.21
C ARG A 516 4.46 -3.57 -42.51
N ILE A 517 5.76 -3.76 -42.39
CA ILE A 517 6.41 -5.06 -42.39
C ILE A 517 6.70 -5.45 -40.94
N GLN A 518 6.02 -6.48 -40.46
CA GLN A 518 6.27 -7.04 -39.16
C GLN A 518 7.03 -8.37 -39.29
N LEU A 519 8.22 -8.42 -38.78
CA LEU A 519 8.96 -9.66 -38.67
C LEU A 519 8.49 -10.47 -37.45
N ASP A 520 8.58 -11.78 -37.58
CA ASP A 520 8.33 -12.71 -36.47
C ASP A 520 9.14 -12.27 -35.23
N PRO A 521 8.55 -12.25 -34.04
CA PRO A 521 9.28 -12.03 -32.78
C PRO A 521 10.49 -12.95 -32.60
N ASP A 522 10.44 -14.17 -33.12
CA ASP A 522 11.54 -15.14 -33.05
C ASP A 522 12.55 -15.07 -34.19
N HIS A 523 12.41 -14.06 -35.05
CA HIS A 523 13.40 -13.84 -36.12
C HIS A 523 14.82 -13.64 -35.54
N PRO A 524 15.87 -14.27 -36.12
CA PRO A 524 17.23 -14.24 -35.55
C PRO A 524 17.79 -12.85 -35.28
N LEU A 525 17.52 -11.88 -36.20
CA LEU A 525 17.99 -10.51 -36.03
C LEU A 525 17.23 -9.78 -34.90
N LYS A 526 15.94 -10.08 -34.69
CA LYS A 526 15.19 -9.55 -33.50
C LYS A 526 15.67 -10.18 -32.20
N GLN A 527 16.04 -11.45 -32.20
CA GLN A 527 16.66 -12.08 -31.05
C GLN A 527 18.02 -11.44 -30.73
N TYR A 528 18.83 -11.17 -31.76
CA TYR A 528 20.09 -10.46 -31.59
C TYR A 528 19.88 -9.04 -31.03
N GLU A 529 18.94 -8.30 -31.59
CA GLU A 529 18.52 -6.95 -31.13
C GLU A 529 18.14 -7.00 -29.65
N ARG A 530 17.27 -7.93 -29.23
CA ARG A 530 16.88 -8.10 -27.82
C ARG A 530 18.06 -8.41 -26.90
N ARG A 531 18.98 -9.29 -27.34
CA ARG A 531 20.21 -9.60 -26.57
C ARG A 531 21.10 -8.36 -26.40
N MET A 532 21.24 -7.55 -27.45
CA MET A 532 22.01 -6.31 -27.36
C MET A 532 21.31 -5.28 -26.46
N ALA A 533 19.99 -5.16 -26.54
CA ALA A 533 19.21 -4.30 -25.67
C ALA A 533 19.31 -4.73 -24.19
N GLN A 534 19.25 -6.05 -23.92
CA GLN A 534 19.44 -6.58 -22.58
C GLN A 534 20.84 -6.28 -22.05
N LYS A 535 21.88 -6.45 -22.88
CA LYS A 535 23.25 -6.10 -22.50
C LYS A 535 23.40 -4.63 -22.08
N ILE A 536 22.79 -3.70 -22.82
CA ILE A 536 22.78 -2.27 -22.45
C ILE A 536 22.05 -2.07 -21.12
N THR A 537 20.92 -2.75 -20.92
CA THR A 537 20.17 -2.72 -19.66
C THR A 537 21.05 -3.20 -18.50
N ASP A 538 21.76 -4.30 -18.65
CA ASP A 538 22.63 -4.87 -17.64
C ASP A 538 23.83 -3.97 -17.31
N GLU A 539 24.43 -3.35 -18.33
CA GLU A 539 25.53 -2.37 -18.16
C GLU A 539 25.04 -1.11 -17.38
N LEU A 540 23.86 -0.59 -17.70
CA LEU A 540 23.27 0.54 -16.98
C LEU A 540 22.88 0.19 -15.54
N ASN A 541 22.39 -1.02 -15.31
CA ASN A 541 22.14 -1.51 -13.95
C ASN A 541 23.45 -1.66 -13.16
N ALA A 542 24.49 -2.24 -13.75
CA ALA A 542 25.80 -2.36 -13.12
C ALA A 542 26.40 -0.98 -12.80
N TRP A 543 26.23 0.00 -13.70
CA TRP A 543 26.62 1.38 -13.43
C TRP A 543 25.85 1.99 -12.26
N ARG A 544 24.52 1.80 -12.21
CA ARG A 544 23.68 2.23 -11.07
C ARG A 544 24.20 1.63 -9.77
N ASP A 545 24.42 0.31 -9.72
CA ASP A 545 24.84 -0.39 -8.49
C ASP A 545 26.22 0.09 -8.01
N GLN A 546 27.15 0.35 -8.93
CA GLN A 546 28.45 0.95 -8.60
C GLN A 546 28.32 2.39 -8.08
N ARG A 547 27.48 3.22 -8.71
CA ARG A 547 27.18 4.58 -8.25
C ARG A 547 26.63 4.56 -6.83
N ASP A 548 25.62 3.71 -6.57
CA ASP A 548 24.94 3.64 -5.28
C ASP A 548 25.89 3.10 -4.19
N ALA A 549 26.65 2.05 -4.48
CA ALA A 549 27.70 1.56 -3.56
C ALA A 549 28.78 2.60 -3.27
N ARG A 550 29.16 3.43 -4.25
CA ARG A 550 30.09 4.53 -4.04
C ARG A 550 29.48 5.59 -3.12
N THR A 551 28.22 5.94 -3.35
CA THR A 551 27.47 6.90 -2.53
C THR A 551 27.44 6.46 -1.07
N VAL A 552 27.07 5.21 -0.81
CA VAL A 552 27.05 4.62 0.54
C VAL A 552 28.43 4.73 1.22
N ARG A 553 29.49 4.31 0.53
CA ARG A 553 30.86 4.40 1.08
C ARG A 553 31.27 5.82 1.42
N MET A 554 31.02 6.77 0.52
CA MET A 554 31.33 8.18 0.74
C MET A 554 30.54 8.76 1.92
N THR A 555 29.24 8.43 2.01
CA THR A 555 28.40 8.88 3.12
C THR A 555 28.91 8.33 4.46
N ARG A 556 29.22 7.04 4.53
CA ARG A 556 29.77 6.41 5.75
C ARG A 556 31.12 7.03 6.16
N GLN A 557 31.97 7.36 5.20
CA GLN A 557 33.25 8.04 5.49
C GLN A 557 33.08 9.48 5.96
N LEU A 558 32.20 10.24 5.31
CA LEU A 558 32.00 11.66 5.59
C LEU A 558 31.21 11.90 6.89
N PHE A 559 30.15 11.13 7.12
CA PHE A 559 29.24 11.34 8.24
C PHE A 559 29.40 10.33 9.39
N GLY A 560 30.26 9.34 9.21
CA GLY A 560 30.55 8.34 10.24
C GLY A 560 31.40 8.90 11.41
N PRO A 561 31.69 8.02 12.38
CA PRO A 561 32.42 8.42 13.61
C PRO A 561 33.79 9.05 13.40
N THR A 562 34.46 8.77 12.29
CA THR A 562 35.78 9.33 11.92
C THR A 562 35.69 10.60 11.06
N GLY A 563 34.49 10.96 10.63
CA GLY A 563 34.20 12.15 9.82
C GLY A 563 33.43 13.20 10.63
N LEU A 564 32.37 13.75 10.03
CA LEU A 564 31.51 14.75 10.67
C LEU A 564 30.80 14.22 11.93
N GLY A 565 30.58 12.91 12.03
CA GLY A 565 30.05 12.30 13.24
C GLY A 565 30.88 12.47 14.50
N ALA A 566 32.20 12.75 14.36
CA ALA A 566 33.05 13.13 15.49
C ALA A 566 32.72 14.52 16.07
N TRP A 567 32.18 15.42 15.24
CA TRP A 567 31.84 16.80 15.59
C TRP A 567 30.35 17.02 15.83
N LEU A 568 29.53 16.21 15.18
CA LEU A 568 28.08 16.21 15.28
C LEU A 568 27.63 14.81 15.73
N PRO A 569 27.76 14.49 17.02
CA PRO A 569 27.40 13.16 17.51
C PRO A 569 25.95 12.83 17.19
N PRO A 570 25.65 11.59 16.79
CA PRO A 570 24.30 11.20 16.45
C PRO A 570 23.38 11.40 17.66
N ARG A 571 22.19 11.92 17.40
CA ARG A 571 21.08 11.92 18.36
C ARG A 571 20.28 10.67 18.08
N GLU A 572 20.54 9.61 18.80
CA GLU A 572 19.80 8.37 18.66
C GLU A 572 18.36 8.57 19.12
N PRO A 573 17.37 7.93 18.43
CA PRO A 573 16.04 7.77 19.00
C PRO A 573 16.19 7.03 20.32
N ASP A 574 15.56 7.51 21.37
CA ASP A 574 15.58 6.84 22.67
C ASP A 574 14.68 5.58 22.58
N ALA A 575 15.24 4.48 22.03
CA ALA A 575 14.53 3.20 21.97
C ALA A 575 14.12 2.70 23.37
N GLU A 576 14.87 3.10 24.42
CA GLU A 576 14.51 2.84 25.82
C GLU A 576 13.29 3.67 26.23
N LEU A 577 13.07 4.84 25.63
CA LEU A 577 11.90 5.66 25.95
C LEU A 577 10.60 4.97 25.53
N ALA A 578 10.55 4.41 24.33
CA ALA A 578 9.38 3.65 23.86
C ALA A 578 9.14 2.42 24.74
N GLN A 579 10.18 1.69 25.12
CA GLN A 579 10.07 0.53 25.99
C GLN A 579 9.64 0.93 27.42
N ARG A 580 10.21 2.00 27.97
CA ARG A 580 9.81 2.53 29.31
C ARG A 580 8.35 2.95 29.31
N TRP A 581 7.93 3.66 28.24
CA TRP A 581 6.52 4.03 28.09
C TRP A 581 5.63 2.79 27.98
N ALA A 582 6.00 1.79 27.17
CA ALA A 582 5.24 0.56 27.02
C ALA A 582 5.08 -0.19 28.36
N GLN A 583 6.15 -0.29 29.14
CA GLN A 583 6.10 -0.91 30.48
C GLN A 583 5.18 -0.15 31.44
N GLN A 584 5.24 1.18 31.40
CA GLN A 584 4.36 2.02 32.22
C GLN A 584 2.89 1.85 31.83
N GLU A 585 2.58 1.87 30.52
CA GLU A 585 1.22 1.70 30.00
C GLU A 585 0.65 0.32 30.37
N LEU A 586 1.45 -0.73 30.13
CA LEU A 586 1.08 -2.11 30.51
C LEU A 586 0.84 -2.26 32.00
N GLY A 587 1.70 -1.68 32.87
CA GLY A 587 1.54 -1.70 34.29
C GLY A 587 0.27 -0.98 34.76
N SER A 588 0.08 0.25 34.27
CA SER A 588 -1.09 1.07 34.63
C SER A 588 -2.41 0.42 34.20
N TYR A 589 -2.46 -0.13 32.98
CA TYR A 589 -3.67 -0.81 32.50
C TYR A 589 -3.91 -2.12 33.24
N ARG A 590 -2.87 -2.91 33.54
CA ARG A 590 -2.98 -4.14 34.33
C ARG A 590 -3.54 -3.89 35.72
N ASP A 591 -3.03 -2.87 36.41
CA ASP A 591 -3.51 -2.51 37.75
C ASP A 591 -5.00 -2.14 37.74
N THR A 592 -5.44 -1.45 36.67
CA THR A 592 -6.85 -1.12 36.48
C THR A 592 -7.70 -2.37 36.25
N VAL A 593 -7.24 -3.27 35.36
CA VAL A 593 -8.00 -4.45 34.91
C VAL A 593 -8.12 -5.51 35.99
N ILE A 594 -7.06 -5.76 36.78
CA ILE A 594 -7.07 -6.82 37.78
C ILE A 594 -8.19 -6.63 38.82
N GLY A 595 -8.48 -5.38 39.20
CA GLY A 595 -9.58 -5.05 40.12
C GLY A 595 -10.98 -5.35 39.56
N GLN A 596 -11.12 -5.44 38.26
CA GLN A 596 -12.38 -5.59 37.49
C GLN A 596 -12.42 -6.83 36.63
N ILE A 597 -11.44 -7.74 36.78
CA ILE A 597 -11.24 -8.85 35.83
C ILE A 597 -12.39 -9.86 35.78
N ALA A 598 -13.12 -9.97 36.86
CA ALA A 598 -14.32 -10.83 36.97
C ALA A 598 -15.63 -10.09 36.68
N ASP A 599 -15.55 -8.77 36.39
CA ASP A 599 -16.73 -8.00 36.05
C ASP A 599 -17.23 -8.41 34.65
N GLY A 600 -18.53 -8.51 34.52
CA GLY A 600 -19.18 -8.93 33.26
C GLY A 600 -20.01 -10.19 33.43
N GLY A 601 -20.53 -10.68 32.35
CA GLY A 601 -21.43 -11.83 32.30
C GLY A 601 -21.14 -12.78 31.14
N PHE A 602 -22.19 -13.38 30.62
CA PHE A 602 -22.11 -14.40 29.59
C PHE A 602 -21.45 -13.89 28.30
N ALA A 603 -21.77 -12.69 27.86
CA ALA A 603 -21.24 -12.13 26.60
C ALA A 603 -19.75 -11.83 26.68
N GLU A 604 -19.30 -11.22 27.79
CA GLU A 604 -17.89 -10.93 28.06
C GLU A 604 -17.09 -12.23 28.15
N ALA A 605 -17.64 -13.26 28.81
CA ALA A 605 -17.02 -14.56 28.91
C ALA A 605 -16.88 -15.23 27.53
N VAL A 606 -17.92 -15.23 26.69
CA VAL A 606 -17.85 -15.76 25.31
C VAL A 606 -16.79 -15.06 24.50
N CYS A 607 -16.77 -13.71 24.50
CA CYS A 607 -15.74 -12.93 23.80
C CYS A 607 -14.32 -13.30 24.28
N ARG A 608 -14.11 -13.42 25.61
CA ARG A 608 -12.84 -13.79 26.22
C ARG A 608 -12.36 -15.17 25.79
N ILE A 609 -13.28 -16.16 25.76
CA ILE A 609 -12.99 -17.53 25.31
C ILE A 609 -12.62 -17.55 23.83
N VAL A 610 -13.40 -16.86 22.97
CA VAL A 610 -13.11 -16.75 21.53
C VAL A 610 -11.73 -16.14 21.29
N ILE A 611 -11.42 -15.05 21.99
CA ILE A 611 -10.11 -14.37 21.87
C ILE A 611 -8.98 -15.30 22.31
N ALA A 612 -9.11 -15.96 23.47
CA ALA A 612 -8.10 -16.89 23.95
C ALA A 612 -7.86 -18.04 22.96
N GLY A 613 -8.92 -18.57 22.37
CA GLY A 613 -8.84 -19.59 21.32
C GLY A 613 -8.07 -19.09 20.09
N MET A 614 -8.44 -17.92 19.57
CA MET A 614 -7.80 -17.37 18.37
C MET A 614 -6.35 -16.93 18.60
N VAL A 615 -6.05 -16.35 19.77
CA VAL A 615 -4.67 -16.00 20.17
C VAL A 615 -3.80 -17.25 20.29
N SER A 616 -4.35 -18.39 20.74
CA SER A 616 -3.59 -19.64 20.82
C SER A 616 -3.16 -20.19 19.47
N ILE A 617 -3.88 -19.88 18.40
CA ILE A 617 -3.51 -20.21 17.00
C ILE A 617 -2.50 -19.20 16.44
N GLY A 618 -2.48 -17.98 17.01
CA GLY A 618 -1.68 -16.87 16.49
C GLY A 618 -2.30 -16.12 15.32
N ALA A 619 -3.57 -16.42 14.96
CA ALA A 619 -4.23 -15.77 13.82
C ALA A 619 -5.75 -15.61 14.04
N PHE A 620 -6.31 -14.57 13.42
CA PHE A 620 -7.76 -14.38 13.24
C PHE A 620 -8.11 -14.54 11.76
N GLU A 621 -9.09 -15.38 11.45
CA GLU A 621 -9.62 -15.45 10.09
C GLU A 621 -10.79 -14.48 9.90
N ARG A 622 -10.89 -13.90 8.70
CA ARG A 622 -11.99 -12.99 8.30
C ARG A 622 -13.37 -13.67 8.51
N ARG A 623 -13.51 -14.91 8.08
CA ARG A 623 -14.77 -15.67 8.21
C ARG A 623 -15.14 -15.97 9.67
N SER A 624 -14.16 -16.24 10.54
CA SER A 624 -14.38 -16.46 11.97
C SER A 624 -14.93 -15.21 12.66
N LEU A 625 -14.37 -14.04 12.35
CA LEU A 625 -14.84 -12.77 12.89
C LEU A 625 -16.24 -12.41 12.37
N ARG A 626 -16.55 -12.67 11.10
CA ARG A 626 -17.91 -12.51 10.54
C ARG A 626 -18.90 -13.46 11.19
N LEU A 627 -18.52 -14.72 11.41
CA LEU A 627 -19.37 -15.66 12.14
C LEU A 627 -19.62 -15.23 13.60
N ALA A 628 -18.59 -14.79 14.30
CA ALA A 628 -18.73 -14.25 15.67
C ALA A 628 -19.74 -13.09 15.71
N ARG A 629 -19.68 -12.18 14.73
CA ARG A 629 -20.63 -11.07 14.59
C ARG A 629 -22.06 -11.54 14.33
N LEU A 630 -22.25 -12.57 13.52
CA LEU A 630 -23.58 -13.14 13.25
C LEU A 630 -24.15 -13.87 14.48
N LEU A 631 -23.33 -14.67 15.16
CA LEU A 631 -23.72 -15.34 16.42
C LEU A 631 -24.13 -14.35 17.51
N ALA A 632 -23.46 -13.20 17.57
CA ALA A 632 -23.79 -12.13 18.49
C ALA A 632 -25.20 -11.55 18.26
N GLN A 633 -25.78 -11.68 17.07
CA GLN A 633 -27.12 -11.20 16.72
C GLN A 633 -28.23 -12.21 17.03
N LEU A 634 -27.93 -13.43 17.44
CA LEU A 634 -28.92 -14.44 17.76
C LEU A 634 -29.78 -14.04 18.97
N PRO A 635 -31.11 -14.22 18.94
CA PRO A 635 -32.02 -13.79 20.00
C PRO A 635 -31.67 -14.32 21.40
N ASN A 636 -31.09 -15.53 21.46
CA ASN A 636 -30.68 -16.16 22.72
C ASN A 636 -29.39 -15.59 23.32
N MET A 637 -28.60 -14.83 22.54
CA MET A 637 -27.45 -14.08 23.03
C MET A 637 -27.86 -12.78 23.72
N HIS A 638 -28.99 -12.20 23.33
CA HIS A 638 -29.52 -10.97 23.92
C HIS A 638 -30.17 -11.16 25.31
N ALA A 639 -30.48 -12.39 25.73
CA ALA A 639 -31.14 -12.64 27.03
C ALA A 639 -30.28 -12.28 28.26
N SER A 640 -28.98 -12.04 28.08
CA SER A 640 -28.03 -11.65 29.16
C SER A 640 -27.31 -10.35 28.87
N VAL A 641 -27.49 -9.74 27.69
CA VAL A 641 -26.81 -8.51 27.28
C VAL A 641 -27.87 -7.47 26.93
N SER A 642 -27.67 -6.23 27.37
CA SER A 642 -28.51 -5.12 26.96
C SER A 642 -28.57 -5.02 25.42
N PRO A 643 -29.72 -4.76 24.81
CA PRO A 643 -29.86 -4.56 23.36
C PRO A 643 -28.98 -3.41 22.80
N GLN A 644 -28.39 -2.62 23.70
CA GLN A 644 -27.52 -1.48 23.38
C GLN A 644 -26.03 -1.84 23.40
N THR A 645 -25.66 -3.09 23.71
CA THR A 645 -24.25 -3.49 23.81
C THR A 645 -23.61 -3.52 22.42
N ASN A 646 -22.58 -2.69 22.21
CA ASN A 646 -21.78 -2.71 20.99
C ASN A 646 -20.78 -3.90 21.06
N TRP A 647 -21.08 -4.97 20.31
CA TRP A 647 -20.27 -6.19 20.29
C TRP A 647 -18.81 -5.94 19.90
N VAL A 648 -18.55 -5.03 18.98
CA VAL A 648 -17.19 -4.68 18.55
C VAL A 648 -16.42 -4.09 19.74
N GLN A 649 -17.06 -3.20 20.49
CA GLN A 649 -16.42 -2.60 21.67
C GLN A 649 -16.18 -3.64 22.78
N LEU A 650 -17.14 -4.53 22.99
CA LEU A 650 -17.01 -5.62 23.97
C LEU A 650 -15.86 -6.56 23.60
N LEU A 651 -15.80 -6.99 22.31
CA LEU A 651 -14.73 -7.84 21.82
C LEU A 651 -13.35 -7.16 21.98
N LYS A 652 -13.25 -5.88 21.64
CA LYS A 652 -12.02 -5.10 21.81
C LYS A 652 -11.60 -4.99 23.27
N GLU A 653 -12.54 -4.76 24.20
CA GLU A 653 -12.21 -4.66 25.61
C GLU A 653 -11.76 -5.99 26.19
N GLN A 654 -12.46 -7.10 25.87
CA GLN A 654 -12.03 -8.43 26.32
C GLN A 654 -10.68 -8.84 25.72
N ALA A 655 -10.35 -8.39 24.51
CA ALA A 655 -9.04 -8.60 23.91
C ALA A 655 -7.94 -7.84 24.66
N ARG A 656 -8.18 -6.58 25.05
CA ARG A 656 -7.24 -5.79 25.84
C ARG A 656 -6.94 -6.48 27.18
N ILE A 657 -7.99 -6.94 27.87
CA ILE A 657 -7.87 -7.67 29.14
C ILE A 657 -7.04 -8.94 28.96
N THR A 658 -7.35 -9.74 27.94
CA THR A 658 -6.66 -11.01 27.67
C THR A 658 -5.20 -10.78 27.25
N ALA A 659 -4.89 -9.71 26.52
CA ALA A 659 -3.52 -9.39 26.12
C ALA A 659 -2.62 -9.01 27.29
N VAL A 660 -3.17 -8.35 28.32
CA VAL A 660 -2.38 -7.82 29.45
C VAL A 660 -2.35 -8.77 30.64
N ALA A 661 -3.42 -9.52 30.88
CA ALA A 661 -3.56 -10.42 32.01
C ALA A 661 -4.18 -11.78 31.58
N PRO A 662 -3.53 -12.56 30.69
CA PRO A 662 -4.14 -13.73 30.07
C PRO A 662 -4.53 -14.83 31.06
N VAL A 663 -3.70 -15.11 32.07
CA VAL A 663 -3.93 -16.16 33.04
C VAL A 663 -5.07 -15.77 33.99
N GLU A 664 -5.03 -14.56 34.51
CA GLU A 664 -6.04 -14.02 35.41
C GLU A 664 -7.40 -13.88 34.69
N ALA A 665 -7.38 -13.50 33.41
CA ALA A 665 -8.59 -13.39 32.57
C ALA A 665 -9.29 -14.73 32.38
N LEU A 666 -8.55 -15.80 32.16
CA LEU A 666 -9.13 -17.14 32.05
C LEU A 666 -9.62 -17.68 33.38
N ASN A 667 -8.87 -17.47 34.45
CA ASN A 667 -9.26 -17.91 35.78
C ASN A 667 -10.56 -17.23 36.27
N ALA A 668 -10.83 -16.02 35.84
CA ALA A 668 -12.04 -15.28 36.19
C ALA A 668 -13.32 -15.83 35.51
N LEU A 669 -13.21 -16.65 34.46
CA LEU A 669 -14.36 -17.19 33.71
C LEU A 669 -15.32 -17.98 34.61
N GLY A 670 -14.81 -18.71 35.62
CA GLY A 670 -15.65 -19.44 36.57
C GLY A 670 -16.57 -18.57 37.43
N GLN A 671 -16.14 -17.33 37.70
CA GLN A 671 -16.93 -16.32 38.44
C GLN A 671 -17.94 -15.63 37.51
N MET A 672 -17.56 -15.38 36.24
CA MET A 672 -18.44 -14.77 35.25
C MET A 672 -19.57 -15.72 34.79
N LEU A 673 -19.36 -17.04 34.88
CA LEU A 673 -20.28 -18.10 34.48
C LEU A 673 -20.58 -19.00 35.68
N PRO A 674 -21.52 -18.63 36.58
CA PRO A 674 -21.70 -19.31 37.83
C PRO A 674 -22.35 -20.71 37.73
N ASP A 675 -23.15 -20.95 36.68
CA ASP A 675 -23.86 -22.23 36.50
C ASP A 675 -23.27 -23.08 35.34
N ALA A 676 -23.37 -24.39 35.48
CA ALA A 676 -22.82 -25.35 34.51
C ALA A 676 -23.42 -25.19 33.09
N ALA A 677 -24.70 -24.84 32.98
CA ALA A 677 -25.36 -24.71 31.67
C ALA A 677 -24.87 -23.46 30.95
N SER A 678 -24.60 -22.34 31.65
CA SER A 678 -23.99 -21.15 31.03
C SER A 678 -22.54 -21.41 30.60
N ARG A 679 -21.76 -22.17 31.40
CA ARG A 679 -20.38 -22.57 31.05
C ARG A 679 -20.35 -23.42 29.77
N GLU A 680 -21.18 -24.50 29.69
CA GLU A 680 -21.29 -25.37 28.52
C GLU A 680 -21.71 -24.57 27.28
N ARG A 681 -22.70 -23.69 27.41
CA ARG A 681 -23.20 -22.86 26.29
C ARG A 681 -22.18 -21.83 25.83
N ALA A 682 -21.47 -21.17 26.74
CA ALA A 682 -20.45 -20.18 26.39
C ALA A 682 -19.28 -20.82 25.63
N LEU A 683 -18.79 -21.95 26.14
CA LEU A 683 -17.71 -22.68 25.47
C LEU A 683 -18.15 -23.27 24.13
N ALA A 684 -19.41 -23.75 24.03
CA ALA A 684 -19.93 -24.26 22.77
C ALA A 684 -20.08 -23.19 21.68
N LEU A 685 -20.50 -21.97 22.05
CA LEU A 685 -20.55 -20.84 21.12
C LEU A 685 -19.16 -20.44 20.63
N ALA A 686 -18.21 -20.34 21.56
CA ALA A 686 -16.82 -20.03 21.20
C ALA A 686 -16.22 -21.15 20.34
N ALA A 687 -16.46 -22.42 20.67
CA ALA A 687 -16.03 -23.56 19.88
C ALA A 687 -16.63 -23.55 18.46
N ALA A 688 -17.89 -23.11 18.31
CA ALA A 688 -18.51 -23.00 16.99
C ALA A 688 -17.79 -21.98 16.09
N VAL A 689 -17.32 -20.85 16.65
CA VAL A 689 -16.49 -19.87 15.93
C VAL A 689 -15.11 -20.45 15.60
N MET A 690 -14.48 -21.13 16.55
CA MET A 690 -13.15 -21.74 16.39
C MET A 690 -13.13 -22.92 15.41
N MET A 691 -14.24 -23.68 15.30
CA MET A 691 -14.34 -24.84 14.38
C MET A 691 -14.33 -24.48 12.88
N ILE A 692 -14.34 -23.21 12.52
CA ILE A 692 -14.12 -22.76 11.14
C ILE A 692 -12.65 -22.98 10.77
N GLU A 693 -11.76 -22.77 11.71
CA GLU A 693 -10.33 -23.00 11.53
C GLU A 693 -10.03 -24.50 11.58
N PRO A 694 -9.44 -25.10 10.48
CA PRO A 694 -9.14 -26.53 10.45
C PRO A 694 -8.22 -26.99 11.57
N THR A 695 -7.31 -26.13 12.03
CA THR A 695 -6.36 -26.45 13.13
C THR A 695 -7.05 -26.52 14.48
N LEU A 696 -8.10 -25.73 14.69
CA LEU A 696 -8.96 -25.78 15.89
C LEU A 696 -10.17 -26.70 15.74
N ALA A 697 -10.49 -27.14 14.55
CA ALA A 697 -11.58 -28.11 14.33
C ALA A 697 -11.31 -29.47 15.01
N ASN A 698 -10.06 -29.68 15.50
CA ASN A 698 -9.76 -30.80 16.37
C ASN A 698 -10.28 -30.50 17.78
N PRO A 699 -11.29 -31.27 18.27
CA PRO A 699 -11.85 -31.05 19.60
C PRO A 699 -10.86 -31.31 20.75
N ARG A 700 -9.67 -31.80 20.47
CA ARG A 700 -8.57 -32.02 21.42
C ARG A 700 -7.46 -31.01 21.28
N SER A 701 -7.75 -29.81 20.76
CA SER A 701 -6.76 -28.72 20.83
C SER A 701 -6.45 -28.37 22.28
N GLU A 702 -5.17 -28.11 22.60
CA GLU A 702 -4.70 -27.79 23.95
C GLU A 702 -5.52 -26.68 24.62
N ILE A 703 -5.93 -25.68 23.84
CA ILE A 703 -6.74 -24.57 24.36
C ILE A 703 -8.16 -25.00 24.75
N ILE A 704 -8.79 -25.91 24.00
CA ILE A 704 -10.12 -26.42 24.33
C ILE A 704 -10.02 -27.30 25.58
N GLU A 705 -9.00 -28.14 25.69
CA GLU A 705 -8.76 -28.96 26.90
C GLU A 705 -8.54 -28.08 28.13
N LEU A 706 -7.74 -27.02 27.99
CA LEU A 706 -7.51 -26.03 29.05
C LEU A 706 -8.81 -25.37 29.48
N LEU A 707 -9.62 -24.91 28.53
CA LEU A 707 -10.90 -24.24 28.80
C LEU A 707 -11.94 -25.18 29.39
N VAL A 708 -12.00 -26.44 28.94
CA VAL A 708 -12.84 -27.51 29.51
C VAL A 708 -12.47 -27.73 30.98
N GLY A 709 -11.15 -27.82 31.27
CA GLY A 709 -10.65 -27.96 32.64
C GLY A 709 -10.93 -26.73 33.50
N THR A 710 -10.74 -25.53 32.99
CA THR A 710 -10.98 -24.27 33.73
C THR A 710 -12.47 -24.04 34.03
N LEU A 711 -13.36 -24.45 33.16
CA LEU A 711 -14.81 -24.28 33.30
C LEU A 711 -15.50 -25.47 33.93
N GLU A 712 -14.77 -26.58 34.12
CA GLU A 712 -15.29 -27.84 34.71
C GLU A 712 -16.55 -28.35 33.97
N VAL A 713 -16.49 -28.42 32.62
CA VAL A 713 -17.60 -28.85 31.75
C VAL A 713 -17.32 -30.17 31.05
N ASP A 714 -18.37 -30.85 30.58
CA ASP A 714 -18.27 -32.08 29.80
C ASP A 714 -17.89 -31.77 28.35
N PRO A 715 -16.71 -32.18 27.85
CA PRO A 715 -16.24 -31.89 26.49
C PRO A 715 -17.16 -32.45 25.41
N ASP A 716 -17.78 -33.64 25.61
CA ASP A 716 -18.63 -34.26 24.60
C ASP A 716 -19.94 -33.47 24.43
N ARG A 717 -20.51 -32.94 25.50
CA ARG A 717 -21.68 -32.05 25.45
C ARG A 717 -21.36 -30.74 24.75
N VAL A 718 -20.23 -30.10 25.06
CA VAL A 718 -19.78 -28.88 24.41
C VAL A 718 -19.62 -29.07 22.91
N ILE A 719 -18.95 -30.14 22.50
CA ILE A 719 -18.73 -30.46 21.07
C ILE A 719 -20.06 -30.76 20.36
N ALA A 720 -20.96 -31.52 20.98
CA ALA A 720 -22.26 -31.82 20.42
C ALA A 720 -23.11 -30.54 20.22
N LEU A 721 -23.07 -29.62 21.19
CA LEU A 721 -23.77 -28.35 21.12
C LEU A 721 -23.14 -27.42 20.06
N ALA A 722 -21.79 -27.32 20.01
CA ALA A 722 -21.07 -26.54 19.00
C ALA A 722 -21.40 -27.01 17.57
N ARG A 723 -21.43 -28.34 17.34
CA ARG A 723 -21.81 -28.91 16.03
C ARG A 723 -23.28 -28.62 15.67
N LYS A 724 -24.19 -28.63 16.66
CA LYS A 724 -25.57 -28.24 16.45
C LYS A 724 -25.71 -26.78 16.05
N LEU A 725 -24.97 -25.87 16.71
CA LEU A 725 -24.93 -24.44 16.37
C LEU A 725 -24.37 -24.20 14.99
N THR A 726 -23.22 -24.80 14.66
CA THR A 726 -22.62 -24.71 13.33
C THR A 726 -23.52 -25.29 12.23
N LYS A 727 -24.28 -26.34 12.52
CA LYS A 727 -25.23 -26.92 11.55
C LYS A 727 -26.42 -26.00 11.33
N ALA A 728 -26.99 -25.43 12.39
CA ALA A 728 -28.10 -24.48 12.28
C ALA A 728 -27.77 -23.27 11.43
N ILE A 729 -26.53 -22.71 11.61
CA ILE A 729 -26.05 -21.58 10.82
C ILE A 729 -25.87 -21.97 9.33
N GLY A 730 -25.47 -23.22 9.04
CA GLY A 730 -25.30 -23.69 7.66
C GLY A 730 -26.59 -24.09 6.92
N GLU A 731 -27.65 -24.41 7.64
CA GLU A 731 -28.98 -24.74 7.06
C GLU A 731 -29.80 -23.48 6.78
N ASP A 732 -29.62 -22.41 7.56
CA ASP A 732 -30.23 -21.10 7.33
C ASP A 732 -29.32 -20.17 6.48
N GLY A 733 -28.24 -20.69 5.90
CA GLY A 733 -27.25 -19.93 5.12
C GLY A 733 -27.81 -19.17 3.92
N ASP A 734 -28.95 -19.60 3.36
CA ASP A 734 -29.70 -18.86 2.32
C ASP A 734 -30.45 -17.63 2.90
N ALA A 735 -30.66 -17.56 4.21
CA ALA A 735 -31.27 -16.42 4.90
C ALA A 735 -30.25 -15.44 5.48
N LEU A 736 -28.96 -15.79 5.47
CA LEU A 736 -27.83 -14.94 5.86
C LEU A 736 -27.42 -14.03 4.70
N THR A 737 -28.37 -13.31 4.09
CA THR A 737 -28.02 -12.07 3.40
C THR A 737 -27.53 -11.13 4.46
N LEU A 738 -26.19 -10.91 4.46
CA LEU A 738 -25.60 -9.76 5.15
C LEU A 738 -26.46 -8.55 4.76
N PRO A 739 -26.94 -7.72 5.73
CA PRO A 739 -27.54 -6.46 5.36
C PRO A 739 -26.50 -5.74 4.50
N SER A 740 -26.81 -5.56 3.22
CA SER A 740 -26.04 -4.64 2.39
C SER A 740 -26.12 -3.31 3.13
N SER A 741 -25.01 -2.55 3.16
CA SER A 741 -24.98 -1.19 3.69
C SER A 741 -26.01 -0.25 3.03
N ASP A 742 -26.86 -0.78 2.16
CA ASP A 742 -27.82 -0.11 1.27
C ASP A 742 -29.29 -0.46 1.54
N GLU A 743 -29.69 -0.89 2.73
CA GLU A 743 -31.10 -0.75 3.08
C GLU A 743 -31.40 0.74 3.29
N GLU A 744 -31.72 1.39 2.18
CA GLU A 744 -32.43 2.66 2.14
C GLU A 744 -33.65 2.55 3.08
N PRO A 745 -33.78 3.42 4.10
CA PRO A 745 -34.92 3.34 5.01
C PRO A 745 -36.19 3.42 4.19
N ALA A 746 -37.05 2.40 4.32
CA ALA A 746 -38.33 2.29 3.63
C ALA A 746 -39.06 3.64 3.67
N ARG A 747 -39.25 4.25 2.51
CA ARG A 747 -40.06 5.46 2.37
C ARG A 747 -41.38 5.24 3.08
N PRO A 748 -41.84 6.15 3.95
CA PRO A 748 -43.16 6.04 4.56
C PRO A 748 -44.23 5.94 3.47
N ALA A 749 -45.07 4.91 3.57
CA ALA A 749 -46.13 4.63 2.63
C ALA A 749 -46.99 5.88 2.38
N ALA A 750 -46.96 6.38 1.16
CA ALA A 750 -47.80 7.50 0.74
C ALA A 750 -49.26 7.14 0.92
N ALA A 751 -49.98 7.96 1.65
CA ALA A 751 -51.42 7.85 1.86
C ALA A 751 -52.21 7.75 0.51
N PRO A 752 -53.35 7.03 0.43
CA PRO A 752 -54.03 6.76 -0.81
C PRO A 752 -54.65 8.05 -1.37
N ARG A 753 -54.17 8.47 -2.53
CA ARG A 753 -54.83 9.52 -3.31
C ARG A 753 -56.11 9.03 -3.94
N LYS A 754 -57.23 9.67 -3.62
CA LYS A 754 -58.57 9.46 -4.17
C LYS A 754 -58.55 9.57 -5.71
N ARG A 755 -59.17 8.59 -6.34
CA ARG A 755 -59.57 8.56 -7.77
C ARG A 755 -60.43 9.77 -8.12
N ALA A 756 -60.02 10.53 -9.13
CA ALA A 756 -60.91 11.41 -9.87
C ALA A 756 -60.91 11.02 -11.36
N ALA A 757 -62.04 11.22 -11.97
CA ALA A 757 -62.54 10.56 -13.14
C ALA A 757 -61.95 10.96 -14.50
N ARG A 758 -62.18 10.09 -15.41
CA ARG A 758 -61.89 9.98 -16.85
C ARG A 758 -62.65 11.05 -17.70
N ALA A 759 -61.93 11.58 -18.72
CA ALA A 759 -62.56 11.94 -20.02
C ALA A 759 -61.46 12.06 -21.13
N PRO A 760 -61.82 12.02 -22.44
CA PRO A 760 -61.19 11.09 -23.37
C PRO A 760 -60.31 11.73 -24.47
N ALA A 761 -59.68 10.82 -25.27
CA ALA A 761 -58.77 11.14 -26.40
C ALA A 761 -59.45 11.85 -27.61
N PRO A 762 -58.65 12.40 -28.54
CA PRO A 762 -58.68 11.85 -29.91
C PRO A 762 -57.32 11.69 -30.59
N VAL A 763 -57.16 10.58 -31.19
CA VAL A 763 -56.87 10.16 -32.56
C VAL A 763 -56.09 11.13 -33.50
N ALA A 764 -54.94 10.71 -34.00
CA ALA A 764 -54.63 10.55 -35.43
C ALA A 764 -53.19 10.02 -35.68
N LYS A 765 -53.15 9.02 -36.55
CA LYS A 765 -51.95 8.43 -37.24
C LYS A 765 -51.71 9.18 -38.58
N PRO A 766 -50.77 8.80 -39.48
CA PRO A 766 -49.54 7.98 -39.45
C PRO A 766 -48.40 8.55 -40.36
N ALA A 767 -47.20 7.98 -40.37
CA ALA A 767 -46.47 7.51 -41.55
C ALA A 767 -45.04 7.08 -41.20
N LYS A 768 -44.75 5.81 -41.43
CA LYS A 768 -43.77 5.13 -42.34
C LYS A 768 -42.33 5.79 -42.40
N ALA A 769 -41.30 5.09 -42.27
CA ALA A 769 -40.65 3.81 -42.48
C ALA A 769 -39.13 4.09 -42.51
N SER A 770 -38.27 3.27 -42.02
CA SER A 770 -37.66 2.10 -42.68
C SER A 770 -36.63 1.48 -41.72
N ALA A 771 -36.54 0.16 -41.79
CA ALA A 771 -35.72 -0.70 -40.95
C ALA A 771 -34.27 -0.86 -41.48
N PRO A 772 -33.34 -1.28 -40.60
CA PRO A 772 -31.97 -1.62 -40.95
C PRO A 772 -31.82 -3.13 -41.29
N PRO A 773 -30.76 -3.52 -42.00
CA PRO A 773 -30.53 -4.94 -42.27
C PRO A 773 -29.80 -5.65 -41.16
N LYS A 774 -30.15 -6.94 -40.96
CA LYS A 774 -29.53 -7.90 -40.07
C LYS A 774 -28.22 -8.47 -40.62
N PRO A 775 -27.32 -8.96 -39.77
CA PRO A 775 -26.12 -9.67 -40.21
C PRO A 775 -26.37 -11.17 -40.42
N VAL A 776 -25.56 -11.74 -41.28
CA VAL A 776 -25.58 -13.13 -41.71
C VAL A 776 -24.48 -13.95 -41.03
N ASN A 777 -24.94 -15.04 -40.44
CA ASN A 777 -24.38 -16.39 -40.22
C ASN A 777 -22.97 -16.67 -39.75
N SER A 778 -23.00 -17.30 -38.63
CA SER A 778 -22.20 -18.38 -38.04
C SER A 778 -21.82 -19.55 -38.94
N VAL A 779 -20.59 -20.10 -38.78
CA VAL A 779 -20.22 -21.51 -39.10
C VAL A 779 -19.13 -21.99 -38.12
N PRO A 780 -18.99 -23.29 -37.84
CA PRO A 780 -19.02 -23.87 -36.51
C PRO A 780 -17.70 -24.41 -35.98
N SER A 781 -17.71 -24.68 -34.69
CA SER A 781 -16.65 -25.36 -33.92
C SER A 781 -16.34 -26.76 -34.40
N ALA A 782 -15.06 -27.11 -34.53
CA ALA A 782 -14.56 -28.46 -34.58
C ALA A 782 -13.77 -28.80 -33.31
N LYS A 783 -14.24 -29.80 -32.57
CA LYS A 783 -13.49 -30.51 -31.55
C LYS A 783 -12.40 -31.37 -32.17
N PRO A 784 -11.25 -31.54 -31.59
CA PRO A 784 -10.40 -32.68 -31.86
C PRO A 784 -10.62 -33.81 -30.85
N ALA A 785 -10.60 -35.01 -31.42
CA ALA A 785 -10.82 -36.28 -30.79
C ALA A 785 -9.60 -36.73 -29.94
N SER A 786 -9.94 -37.53 -28.92
CA SER A 786 -9.08 -38.30 -28.08
C SER A 786 -8.29 -39.40 -28.85
N ALA A 787 -7.02 -39.57 -28.54
CA ALA A 787 -6.29 -40.79 -28.79
C ALA A 787 -5.60 -41.26 -27.50
N LYS A 788 -6.06 -42.43 -27.05
CA LYS A 788 -5.42 -43.32 -26.04
C LYS A 788 -4.21 -44.04 -26.61
N ALA A 789 -3.12 -44.15 -25.89
CA ALA A 789 -2.22 -45.31 -25.88
C ALA A 789 -1.38 -45.24 -24.59
N LYS A 790 -1.64 -46.11 -23.68
CA LYS A 790 -1.07 -47.43 -23.27
C LYS A 790 0.35 -47.31 -22.72
N THR A 791 0.42 -47.45 -21.40
CA THR A 791 1.28 -48.33 -20.56
C THR A 791 2.60 -48.85 -21.10
N SER A 792 3.68 -48.65 -20.32
CA SER A 792 4.37 -49.77 -19.68
C SER A 792 5.30 -49.32 -18.55
N ALA A 793 5.16 -49.98 -17.44
CA ALA A 793 6.00 -49.97 -16.25
C ALA A 793 7.35 -50.63 -16.49
N LYS A 794 8.40 -50.14 -15.84
CA LYS A 794 9.46 -51.01 -15.34
C LYS A 794 10.17 -50.39 -14.13
N THR A 795 9.96 -51.09 -13.03
CA THR A 795 10.66 -51.09 -11.76
C THR A 795 12.11 -51.54 -11.91
N THR A 796 13.03 -51.01 -11.14
CA THR A 796 14.13 -51.63 -10.37
C THR A 796 14.79 -50.57 -9.50
N LYS A 797 14.65 -50.63 -8.22
CA LYS A 797 15.35 -51.34 -7.14
C LYS A 797 16.79 -50.92 -6.89
N SER A 798 16.95 -50.39 -5.70
CA SER A 798 17.93 -50.68 -4.63
C SER A 798 19.25 -49.94 -4.57
N ALA A 799 19.40 -49.38 -3.41
CA ALA A 799 20.63 -48.98 -2.68
C ALA A 799 21.66 -50.14 -2.51
N PRO A 800 22.82 -50.05 -1.84
CA PRO A 800 23.17 -49.12 -0.75
C PRO A 800 24.69 -48.73 -0.63
N VAL A 801 24.97 -47.77 0.29
CA VAL A 801 26.06 -47.70 1.31
C VAL A 801 27.50 -48.03 0.94
N SER A 802 28.42 -47.09 1.21
CA SER A 802 29.63 -47.41 1.98
C SER A 802 30.28 -46.21 2.64
N LYS A 803 30.63 -46.43 3.89
CA LYS A 803 31.47 -45.64 4.81
C LYS A 803 32.94 -45.74 4.41
N ALA A 804 33.73 -44.70 4.74
CA ALA A 804 35.09 -44.79 5.31
C ALA A 804 35.50 -43.36 5.70
N THR A 805 35.63 -42.99 6.94
CA THR A 805 36.65 -43.26 7.98
C THR A 805 38.06 -42.70 7.66
N GLY A 806 38.45 -41.82 8.54
CA GLY A 806 39.86 -41.65 8.97
C GLY A 806 40.45 -40.33 8.56
N THR A 807 41.12 -39.54 9.31
CA THR A 807 41.74 -39.62 10.64
C THR A 807 42.27 -38.24 11.00
N ALA A 808 42.27 -37.96 12.27
CA ALA A 808 42.82 -36.81 12.94
C ALA A 808 44.35 -36.67 12.77
N ARG A 809 44.85 -35.42 12.84
CA ARG A 809 46.10 -35.17 13.56
C ARG A 809 46.21 -33.75 14.10
N THR A 810 46.29 -33.71 15.39
CA THR A 810 46.70 -32.65 16.33
C THR A 810 48.14 -32.17 16.13
N THR A 811 48.39 -30.86 16.44
CA THR A 811 49.50 -30.34 17.27
C THR A 811 49.27 -28.85 17.43
N ARG A 812 48.95 -28.38 18.63
CA ARG A 812 49.70 -27.95 19.80
C ARG A 812 50.65 -26.81 19.58
N SER A 813 50.31 -25.77 20.36
CA SER A 813 51.10 -24.92 21.29
C SER A 813 51.47 -23.56 20.68
N GLY A 814 51.43 -22.45 21.36
CA GLY A 814 51.46 -22.12 22.76
C GLY A 814 51.41 -20.62 22.96
N THR A 815 50.81 -20.26 24.05
CA THR A 815 50.91 -18.94 24.72
C THR A 815 52.28 -18.78 25.37
N PRO A 816 52.77 -17.56 25.63
CA PRO A 816 52.53 -16.92 26.90
C PRO A 816 52.41 -15.37 26.84
N ALA A 817 51.54 -14.77 27.59
CA ALA A 817 51.57 -14.24 28.93
C ALA A 817 52.51 -12.98 29.17
N ARG A 818 51.82 -11.94 29.68
CA ARG A 818 52.26 -10.87 30.60
C ARG A 818 53.22 -9.80 30.04
N THR A 819 52.85 -8.50 30.16
CA THR A 819 52.97 -7.73 31.41
C THR A 819 52.37 -6.33 31.33
N ARG A 820 51.74 -5.92 32.38
CA ARG A 820 51.46 -4.63 32.97
C ARG A 820 52.47 -3.49 32.72
N SER A 821 51.93 -2.27 32.60
CA SER A 821 52.21 -1.07 33.46
C SER A 821 51.50 0.13 32.83
N LYS A 822 50.60 0.80 33.44
CA LYS A 822 50.50 1.87 34.44
C LYS A 822 51.18 3.20 33.99
N ARG A 823 50.31 4.24 34.04
CA ARG A 823 50.53 5.68 34.28
C ARG A 823 51.03 6.47 33.06
N SER A 824 50.37 7.51 32.71
CA SER A 824 49.83 8.69 33.42
C SER A 824 48.75 9.36 32.57
#